data_864a4f03ad46e669ce0f715e86e998e1
#
_entry.id   864a4f03ad46e669ce0f715e86e998e1
#
_cell.length_a   1.000
_cell.length_b   1.000
_cell.length_c   1.000
_cell.angle_alpha   90.00
_cell.angle_beta   90.00
_cell.angle_gamma   90.00
#
_symmetry.space_group_name_H-M   'P 1'
#
loop_
_entity.id
_entity.type
_entity.pdbx_description
1 polymer ?
#
loop_
_entity_poly.entity_id
_entity_poly.type
_entity_poly.pdbx_seq_one_letter_code
_entity_poly.pdbx_strand_id
1 'polypeptide(L)'
;METLDSTLYLSNDDLFLFARGEWYKSYEKMGAHPAVNEAGEHGYHFAVWAPDVRSVHVIGDFNGWDESANPLTQSETGGVWEGFVPGLEDGALYKYLIVTAKGDKLYKADPYGFYAEKVPGTASRTFDLDGYAWKDAHYLEQRSHRDMFAEPLNIFEVHLGSWRRHGDEPQGEPREDGTYPGPGDPFPAQRGVMYSYDDLADELVEYVKEMGYSHIEIMPVNEHPFDGSWGYQPTGYYAATSRYGNPKQFMHFIDACHAAGLGVILDWVPGGFCANSEGLATFNGEMLYEHKIHPNWNTHQFHYGRGEVRSFLVSNALFWANLFHADGIRMDGVSSMLYMNFGIDDPGQKRFNEKGTEEDLDASAFIRQTNSVMGKEHPDVMMIAEESTAWPLVTYPPDDGGLGFHFKWDMGWMNDTLHYMQTDFPWRPGNHRLLTFSTMYQFNENFILPLSHDEVVNGKCSLITRMPGDYWRQFAGMRALAFYQMTHAGGKLNFMGNEIAQFIEWRYYEGIQYFLAEQYETHRHQQQFVRDLNRFYNEHPTLWQRAFDSEGFEWIDADNADQSIISFIRKGDDPKEDLVILINFDVNAREDFRMGVPEWGVYEELFNSDDERFGGSGVVNVGKLKCQDEPWNGREQSIVVRVPPLAGMVLKKTGALRRPAKKTAAKKPAAKSTTTKAAEKPAAKKTTTKKATTAKASSAKKTTAKKKAATE
;
A
#
# COMPACT_ATOMS: atom_id res chain seq x y z
N MET A 1 30.39 -35.46 -16.82
CA MET A 1 29.29 -36.37 -16.45
C MET A 1 28.62 -35.68 -15.26
N GLU A 2 27.74 -34.75 -15.56
CA GLU A 2 26.83 -34.22 -14.56
C GLU A 2 25.80 -35.31 -14.32
N THR A 3 25.81 -35.88 -13.14
CA THR A 3 24.87 -36.89 -12.68
C THR A 3 23.52 -36.23 -12.59
N LEU A 4 22.47 -36.95 -13.03
CA LEU A 4 21.08 -36.71 -12.77
C LEU A 4 20.88 -35.82 -11.58
N ASP A 5 20.14 -34.78 -11.76
CA ASP A 5 19.70 -34.00 -10.61
C ASP A 5 18.54 -34.74 -9.93
N SER A 6 18.91 -35.85 -9.24
CA SER A 6 17.99 -36.60 -8.38
C SER A 6 17.41 -35.72 -7.26
N THR A 7 17.89 -34.48 -7.14
CA THR A 7 17.44 -33.51 -6.14
C THR A 7 16.07 -32.89 -6.50
N LEU A 8 15.63 -32.97 -7.77
CA LEU A 8 14.29 -32.47 -8.18
C LEU A 8 13.16 -33.42 -7.78
N TYR A 9 13.43 -34.73 -7.65
CA TYR A 9 12.38 -35.65 -7.19
C TYR A 9 12.07 -35.44 -5.71
N LEU A 10 10.79 -35.50 -5.38
CA LEU A 10 10.33 -35.24 -4.02
C LEU A 10 10.71 -36.39 -3.08
N SER A 11 11.34 -36.02 -1.98
CA SER A 11 11.59 -36.92 -0.87
C SER A 11 10.36 -37.06 0.03
N ASN A 12 10.33 -38.08 0.87
CA ASN A 12 9.29 -38.22 1.90
C ASN A 12 9.32 -37.04 2.90
N ASP A 13 10.48 -36.44 3.13
CA ASP A 13 10.59 -35.23 4.01
C ASP A 13 9.96 -34.01 3.34
N ASP A 14 10.15 -33.82 2.03
CA ASP A 14 9.48 -32.74 1.27
C ASP A 14 7.96 -32.88 1.37
N LEU A 15 7.43 -34.09 1.10
CA LEU A 15 5.99 -34.38 1.18
C LEU A 15 5.43 -34.19 2.60
N PHE A 16 6.19 -34.57 3.62
CA PHE A 16 5.82 -34.38 5.02
C PHE A 16 5.75 -32.89 5.39
N LEU A 17 6.77 -32.10 5.02
CA LEU A 17 6.79 -30.68 5.27
C LEU A 17 5.68 -29.95 4.47
N PHE A 18 5.42 -30.39 3.23
CA PHE A 18 4.35 -29.85 2.38
C PHE A 18 2.98 -29.99 3.05
N ALA A 19 2.66 -31.18 3.51
CA ALA A 19 1.39 -31.47 4.19
C ALA A 19 1.22 -30.71 5.53
N ARG A 20 2.33 -30.32 6.16
CA ARG A 20 2.32 -29.53 7.40
C ARG A 20 2.23 -28.02 7.21
N GLY A 21 2.44 -27.51 5.99
CA GLY A 21 2.55 -26.08 5.74
C GLY A 21 3.90 -25.49 6.14
N GLU A 22 4.94 -26.32 6.10
CA GLU A 22 6.30 -25.98 6.58
C GLU A 22 7.34 -26.08 5.46
N TRP A 23 6.94 -26.39 4.22
CA TRP A 23 7.84 -26.40 3.07
C TRP A 23 7.85 -25.05 2.36
N TYR A 24 8.70 -24.16 2.84
CA TYR A 24 8.71 -22.74 2.44
C TYR A 24 9.41 -22.45 1.10
N LYS A 25 10.07 -23.43 0.51
CA LYS A 25 10.71 -23.33 -0.82
C LYS A 25 10.20 -24.42 -1.77
N SER A 26 8.90 -24.72 -1.68
CA SER A 26 8.30 -25.75 -2.55
C SER A 26 8.43 -25.43 -4.04
N TYR A 27 8.60 -24.14 -4.41
CA TYR A 27 8.86 -23.73 -5.80
C TYR A 27 10.17 -24.28 -6.37
N GLU A 28 11.11 -24.73 -5.54
CA GLU A 28 12.37 -25.30 -6.04
C GLU A 28 12.19 -26.68 -6.70
N LYS A 29 11.07 -27.37 -6.44
CA LYS A 29 10.79 -28.71 -6.98
C LYS A 29 9.41 -28.87 -7.60
N MET A 30 8.40 -28.12 -7.08
CA MET A 30 7.05 -28.13 -7.62
C MET A 30 6.99 -27.26 -8.88
N GLY A 31 6.16 -27.65 -9.85
CA GLY A 31 6.08 -27.01 -11.15
C GLY A 31 6.92 -27.70 -12.20
N ALA A 32 7.40 -26.95 -13.19
CA ALA A 32 8.21 -27.45 -14.30
C ALA A 32 9.65 -26.91 -14.22
N HIS A 33 10.62 -27.81 -14.06
CA HIS A 33 12.04 -27.48 -13.92
C HIS A 33 12.90 -28.13 -15.00
N PRO A 34 13.87 -27.39 -15.60
CA PRO A 34 14.81 -27.99 -16.51
C PRO A 34 15.62 -29.10 -15.81
N ALA A 35 15.78 -30.24 -16.45
CA ALA A 35 16.43 -31.41 -15.88
C ALA A 35 17.14 -32.24 -16.94
N VAL A 36 18.03 -33.12 -16.47
CA VAL A 36 18.68 -34.13 -17.31
C VAL A 36 18.41 -35.51 -16.70
N ASN A 37 17.87 -36.44 -17.47
CA ASN A 37 17.58 -37.78 -16.97
C ASN A 37 18.81 -38.70 -16.92
N GLU A 38 18.66 -39.93 -16.38
CA GLU A 38 19.76 -40.93 -16.26
C GLU A 38 20.42 -41.31 -17.60
N ALA A 39 19.71 -41.17 -18.71
CA ALA A 39 20.23 -41.42 -20.03
C ALA A 39 21.02 -40.21 -20.60
N GLY A 40 21.08 -39.08 -19.89
CA GLY A 40 21.72 -37.86 -20.34
C GLY A 40 20.84 -37.03 -21.31
N GLU A 41 19.53 -37.28 -21.35
CA GLU A 41 18.61 -36.53 -22.17
C GLU A 41 18.12 -35.28 -21.40
N HIS A 42 18.23 -34.12 -22.05
CA HIS A 42 17.67 -32.87 -21.53
C HIS A 42 16.14 -32.82 -21.68
N GLY A 43 15.47 -32.16 -20.78
CA GLY A 43 14.01 -31.96 -20.77
C GLY A 43 13.55 -31.25 -19.52
N TYR A 44 12.32 -31.51 -19.10
CA TYR A 44 11.72 -30.90 -17.92
C TYR A 44 11.18 -31.94 -16.96
N HIS A 45 11.46 -31.76 -15.67
CA HIS A 45 10.79 -32.47 -14.58
C HIS A 45 9.54 -31.68 -14.20
N PHE A 46 8.42 -32.38 -13.98
CA PHE A 46 7.12 -31.83 -13.59
C PHE A 46 6.69 -32.39 -12.26
N ALA A 47 6.17 -31.53 -11.37
CA ALA A 47 5.56 -31.96 -10.11
C ALA A 47 4.32 -31.12 -9.81
N VAL A 48 3.17 -31.76 -9.50
CA VAL A 48 1.90 -31.10 -9.23
C VAL A 48 1.10 -31.81 -8.13
N TRP A 49 0.48 -31.02 -7.26
CA TRP A 49 -0.38 -31.55 -6.20
C TRP A 49 -1.82 -31.70 -6.70
N ALA A 50 -2.25 -32.95 -6.84
CA ALA A 50 -3.60 -33.33 -7.26
C ALA A 50 -4.02 -34.64 -6.56
N PRO A 51 -4.36 -34.61 -5.27
CA PRO A 51 -4.81 -35.79 -4.55
C PRO A 51 -6.15 -36.32 -5.06
N ASP A 52 -6.41 -37.62 -4.83
CA ASP A 52 -7.70 -38.26 -5.07
C ASP A 52 -8.15 -38.23 -6.55
N VAL A 53 -7.20 -38.23 -7.49
CA VAL A 53 -7.48 -38.32 -8.94
C VAL A 53 -6.99 -39.67 -9.51
N ARG A 54 -7.47 -40.03 -10.71
CA ARG A 54 -7.09 -41.29 -11.35
C ARG A 54 -5.75 -41.23 -12.05
N SER A 55 -5.49 -40.09 -12.72
CA SER A 55 -4.22 -39.87 -13.42
C SER A 55 -3.99 -38.39 -13.68
N VAL A 56 -2.73 -38.02 -13.84
CA VAL A 56 -2.28 -36.73 -14.30
C VAL A 56 -1.35 -36.90 -15.47
N HIS A 57 -1.52 -36.11 -16.53
CA HIS A 57 -0.70 -36.13 -17.73
C HIS A 57 -0.19 -34.72 -18.04
N VAL A 58 1.01 -34.61 -18.62
CA VAL A 58 1.51 -33.35 -19.15
C VAL A 58 1.23 -33.32 -20.65
N ILE A 59 0.34 -32.46 -21.07
CA ILE A 59 -0.03 -32.29 -22.47
C ILE A 59 0.36 -30.89 -22.96
N GLY A 60 0.73 -30.77 -24.22
CA GLY A 60 1.19 -29.50 -24.76
C GLY A 60 1.42 -29.54 -26.28
N ASP A 61 1.92 -28.44 -26.83
CA ASP A 61 2.23 -28.31 -28.25
C ASP A 61 3.29 -29.34 -28.71
N PHE A 62 4.24 -29.71 -27.85
CA PHE A 62 5.30 -30.68 -28.09
C PHE A 62 4.80 -32.12 -28.31
N ASN A 63 3.62 -32.47 -27.83
CA ASN A 63 3.02 -33.80 -28.05
C ASN A 63 1.67 -33.73 -28.79
N GLY A 64 1.36 -32.57 -29.41
CA GLY A 64 0.10 -32.33 -30.13
C GLY A 64 -1.14 -32.36 -29.24
N TRP A 65 -0.98 -32.04 -27.93
CA TRP A 65 -2.06 -32.09 -26.94
C TRP A 65 -2.68 -33.47 -26.75
N ASP A 66 -1.88 -34.55 -27.00
CA ASP A 66 -2.33 -35.93 -26.85
C ASP A 66 -2.59 -36.26 -25.39
N GLU A 67 -3.86 -36.49 -25.05
CA GLU A 67 -4.33 -36.80 -23.70
C GLU A 67 -3.78 -38.09 -23.08
N SER A 68 -3.23 -38.97 -23.90
CA SER A 68 -2.60 -40.23 -23.47
C SER A 68 -1.09 -40.12 -23.24
N ALA A 69 -0.50 -39.00 -23.66
CA ALA A 69 0.95 -38.80 -23.58
C ALA A 69 1.41 -38.39 -22.18
N ASN A 70 2.66 -38.60 -21.90
CA ASN A 70 3.40 -38.14 -20.72
C ASN A 70 2.63 -38.26 -19.38
N PRO A 71 2.18 -39.47 -18.99
CA PRO A 71 1.59 -39.73 -17.70
C PRO A 71 2.61 -39.50 -16.58
N LEU A 72 2.19 -38.81 -15.52
CA LEU A 72 2.96 -38.65 -14.29
C LEU A 72 2.72 -39.83 -13.33
N THR A 73 3.67 -40.05 -12.45
CA THR A 73 3.61 -41.08 -11.41
C THR A 73 3.22 -40.42 -10.08
N GLN A 74 2.26 -41.03 -9.40
CA GLN A 74 1.83 -40.52 -8.08
C GLN A 74 2.86 -40.91 -7.02
N SER A 75 3.23 -39.97 -6.16
CA SER A 75 4.03 -40.18 -4.95
C SER A 75 3.33 -41.17 -3.99
N GLU A 76 4.07 -41.87 -3.16
CA GLU A 76 3.50 -42.82 -2.20
C GLU A 76 2.58 -42.19 -1.18
N THR A 77 2.83 -40.93 -0.86
CA THR A 77 2.05 -40.11 0.10
C THR A 77 1.83 -38.70 -0.44
N GLY A 78 0.87 -37.94 0.13
CA GLY A 78 0.69 -36.52 -0.12
C GLY A 78 -0.04 -36.13 -1.40
N GLY A 79 -0.30 -37.09 -2.32
CA GLY A 79 -1.09 -36.82 -3.54
C GLY A 79 -0.39 -35.93 -4.56
N VAL A 80 0.93 -35.89 -4.56
CA VAL A 80 1.73 -35.21 -5.59
C VAL A 80 2.00 -36.20 -6.74
N TRP A 81 1.96 -35.68 -7.96
CA TRP A 81 2.26 -36.39 -9.20
C TRP A 81 3.51 -35.77 -9.81
N GLU A 82 4.49 -36.62 -10.19
CA GLU A 82 5.75 -36.14 -10.76
C GLU A 82 6.23 -37.03 -11.90
N GLY A 83 7.08 -36.48 -12.77
CA GLY A 83 7.70 -37.21 -13.88
C GLY A 83 8.53 -36.32 -14.80
N PHE A 84 9.32 -36.93 -15.64
CA PHE A 84 10.23 -36.28 -16.57
C PHE A 84 9.73 -36.40 -18.02
N VAL A 85 9.77 -35.29 -18.76
CA VAL A 85 9.44 -35.26 -20.20
C VAL A 85 10.69 -34.84 -20.98
N PRO A 86 11.30 -35.78 -21.76
CA PRO A 86 12.52 -35.50 -22.50
C PRO A 86 12.27 -34.62 -23.73
N GLY A 87 13.31 -33.89 -24.15
CA GLY A 87 13.31 -33.10 -25.38
C GLY A 87 12.55 -31.79 -25.31
N LEU A 88 12.09 -31.39 -24.14
CA LEU A 88 11.45 -30.08 -23.94
C LEU A 88 12.51 -28.98 -23.77
N GLU A 89 12.25 -27.86 -24.42
CA GLU A 89 13.01 -26.62 -24.32
C GLU A 89 12.18 -25.53 -23.63
N ASP A 90 12.79 -24.37 -23.33
CA ASP A 90 12.09 -23.18 -22.81
C ASP A 90 11.02 -22.69 -23.78
N GLY A 91 9.87 -22.28 -23.24
CA GLY A 91 8.78 -21.68 -23.99
C GLY A 91 7.74 -22.67 -24.51
N ALA A 92 7.90 -23.99 -24.30
CA ALA A 92 6.89 -24.99 -24.67
C ALA A 92 5.58 -24.76 -23.90
N LEU A 93 4.47 -24.78 -24.61
CA LEU A 93 3.15 -24.67 -24.00
C LEU A 93 2.71 -26.00 -23.39
N TYR A 94 2.23 -25.97 -22.16
CA TYR A 94 1.71 -27.16 -21.50
C TYR A 94 0.55 -26.88 -20.55
N LYS A 95 -0.21 -27.95 -20.27
CA LYS A 95 -1.23 -28.04 -19.22
C LYS A 95 -1.12 -29.40 -18.52
N TYR A 96 -1.63 -29.47 -17.31
CA TYR A 96 -1.95 -30.75 -16.69
C TYR A 96 -3.36 -31.19 -17.12
N LEU A 97 -3.45 -32.37 -17.73
CA LEU A 97 -4.70 -33.09 -17.87
C LEU A 97 -4.91 -33.93 -16.63
N ILE A 98 -5.90 -33.57 -15.83
CA ILE A 98 -6.28 -34.27 -14.61
C ILE A 98 -7.53 -35.09 -14.87
N VAL A 99 -7.45 -36.40 -14.65
CA VAL A 99 -8.64 -37.28 -14.70
C VAL A 99 -9.14 -37.50 -13.29
N THR A 100 -10.27 -36.90 -12.95
CA THR A 100 -10.83 -36.95 -11.60
C THR A 100 -11.23 -38.37 -11.18
N ALA A 101 -11.50 -38.58 -9.89
CA ALA A 101 -12.01 -39.86 -9.40
C ALA A 101 -13.33 -40.27 -10.08
N LYS A 102 -14.12 -39.31 -10.54
CA LYS A 102 -15.39 -39.53 -11.29
C LYS A 102 -15.15 -39.85 -12.76
N GLY A 103 -13.96 -39.54 -13.28
CA GLY A 103 -13.58 -39.74 -14.67
C GLY A 103 -13.75 -38.50 -15.56
N ASP A 104 -14.04 -37.36 -14.97
CA ASP A 104 -14.07 -36.08 -15.68
C ASP A 104 -12.66 -35.63 -16.02
N LYS A 105 -12.47 -34.98 -17.15
CA LYS A 105 -11.19 -34.44 -17.64
C LYS A 105 -11.11 -32.95 -17.36
N LEU A 106 -10.09 -32.53 -16.67
CA LEU A 106 -9.80 -31.13 -16.36
C LEU A 106 -8.47 -30.73 -17.00
N TYR A 107 -8.44 -29.57 -17.64
CA TYR A 107 -7.25 -29.03 -18.30
C TYR A 107 -6.77 -27.83 -17.51
N LYS A 108 -5.73 -28.01 -16.70
CA LYS A 108 -5.28 -27.05 -15.70
C LYS A 108 -3.94 -26.42 -16.07
N ALA A 109 -3.82 -25.10 -15.89
CA ALA A 109 -2.52 -24.45 -15.84
C ALA A 109 -1.74 -24.93 -14.60
N ASP A 110 -0.43 -24.83 -14.65
CA ASP A 110 0.43 -25.23 -13.54
C ASP A 110 0.32 -24.22 -12.38
N PRO A 111 -0.05 -24.64 -11.17
CA PRO A 111 -0.09 -23.76 -10.01
C PRO A 111 1.26 -23.09 -9.68
N TYR A 112 2.37 -23.78 -9.97
CA TYR A 112 3.75 -23.30 -9.81
C TYR A 112 4.40 -22.86 -11.12
N GLY A 113 3.63 -22.69 -12.21
CA GLY A 113 4.18 -22.27 -13.50
C GLY A 113 4.85 -20.91 -13.40
N PHE A 114 6.11 -20.82 -13.85
CA PHE A 114 6.91 -19.59 -13.78
C PHE A 114 6.64 -18.60 -14.92
N TYR A 115 6.06 -19.10 -16.00
CA TYR A 115 5.73 -18.32 -17.18
C TYR A 115 4.40 -18.78 -17.76
N ALA A 116 3.59 -17.87 -18.21
CA ALA A 116 2.26 -18.15 -18.77
C ALA A 116 2.18 -17.81 -20.28
N GLU A 117 1.27 -18.49 -20.96
CA GLU A 117 0.86 -18.10 -22.29
C GLU A 117 0.20 -16.72 -22.23
N LYS A 118 0.49 -15.88 -23.23
CA LYS A 118 -0.13 -14.55 -23.30
C LYS A 118 -1.65 -14.67 -23.49
N VAL A 119 -2.40 -13.91 -22.73
CA VAL A 119 -3.86 -13.85 -22.86
C VAL A 119 -4.30 -13.55 -24.31
N PRO A 120 -5.37 -14.19 -24.81
CA PRO A 120 -6.37 -15.02 -24.12
C PRO A 120 -5.96 -16.48 -23.91
N GLY A 121 -4.73 -16.88 -24.22
CA GLY A 121 -4.23 -18.20 -23.92
C GLY A 121 -4.25 -18.52 -22.42
N THR A 122 -4.30 -19.80 -22.06
CA THR A 122 -4.49 -20.26 -20.67
C THR A 122 -3.52 -21.35 -20.27
N ALA A 123 -2.53 -21.64 -21.11
CA ALA A 123 -1.49 -22.63 -20.81
C ALA A 123 -0.35 -22.02 -19.99
N SER A 124 0.38 -22.86 -19.31
CA SER A 124 1.70 -22.54 -18.77
C SER A 124 2.77 -22.73 -19.83
N ARG A 125 3.93 -22.08 -19.64
CA ARG A 125 5.11 -22.27 -20.48
C ARG A 125 6.25 -22.82 -19.63
N THR A 126 7.02 -23.76 -20.16
CA THR A 126 8.30 -24.11 -19.58
C THR A 126 9.24 -22.91 -19.60
N PHE A 127 9.95 -22.67 -18.51
CA PHE A 127 10.89 -21.55 -18.42
C PHE A 127 11.96 -21.82 -17.35
N ASP A 128 13.20 -21.70 -17.75
CA ASP A 128 14.35 -21.74 -16.85
C ASP A 128 14.56 -20.35 -16.24
N LEU A 129 14.35 -20.22 -14.92
CA LEU A 129 14.60 -18.98 -14.19
C LEU A 129 16.08 -18.74 -13.89
N ASP A 130 16.91 -19.79 -13.96
CA ASP A 130 18.33 -19.70 -13.67
C ASP A 130 19.08 -18.89 -14.74
N GLY A 131 20.28 -18.43 -14.36
CA GLY A 131 21.22 -17.79 -15.28
C GLY A 131 20.97 -16.30 -15.55
N TYR A 132 20.00 -15.65 -14.87
CA TYR A 132 19.95 -14.19 -14.86
C TYR A 132 21.13 -13.63 -14.04
N ALA A 133 21.90 -12.73 -14.66
CA ALA A 133 23.08 -12.13 -14.02
C ALA A 133 22.71 -10.83 -13.33
N TRP A 134 22.26 -10.90 -12.09
CA TRP A 134 21.94 -9.75 -11.24
C TRP A 134 23.15 -8.82 -11.07
N LYS A 135 22.91 -7.51 -11.05
CA LYS A 135 23.91 -6.47 -10.85
C LYS A 135 23.69 -5.69 -9.56
N ASP A 136 22.71 -6.05 -8.78
CA ASP A 136 22.20 -5.35 -7.61
C ASP A 136 22.86 -5.75 -6.28
N ALA A 137 23.90 -6.57 -6.27
CA ALA A 137 24.54 -7.04 -5.04
C ALA A 137 24.94 -5.91 -4.08
N HIS A 138 25.38 -4.76 -4.59
CA HIS A 138 25.70 -3.61 -3.76
C HIS A 138 24.47 -2.96 -3.14
N TYR A 139 23.36 -2.88 -3.89
CA TYR A 139 22.09 -2.37 -3.39
C TYR A 139 21.55 -3.26 -2.26
N LEU A 140 21.54 -4.60 -2.43
CA LEU A 140 21.10 -5.56 -1.43
C LEU A 140 21.97 -5.52 -0.18
N GLU A 141 23.28 -5.37 -0.32
CA GLU A 141 24.18 -5.16 0.83
C GLU A 141 23.81 -3.89 1.60
N GLN A 142 23.58 -2.78 0.90
CA GLN A 142 23.13 -1.54 1.55
C GLN A 142 21.77 -1.73 2.24
N ARG A 143 20.81 -2.36 1.57
CA ARG A 143 19.48 -2.63 2.11
C ARG A 143 19.55 -3.40 3.43
N SER A 144 20.39 -4.44 3.50
CA SER A 144 20.53 -5.28 4.70
C SER A 144 21.04 -4.54 5.94
N HIS A 145 21.59 -3.33 5.78
CA HIS A 145 22.10 -2.49 6.86
C HIS A 145 21.21 -1.28 7.19
N ARG A 146 20.13 -1.08 6.45
CA ARG A 146 19.20 0.04 6.66
C ARG A 146 18.20 -0.25 7.76
N ASP A 147 17.77 0.82 8.43
CA ASP A 147 16.60 0.77 9.30
C ASP A 147 15.39 1.28 8.52
N MET A 148 14.53 0.38 8.06
CA MET A 148 13.36 0.72 7.25
C MET A 148 12.38 1.68 7.94
N PHE A 149 12.46 1.83 9.26
CA PHE A 149 11.62 2.75 10.04
C PHE A 149 12.21 4.15 10.17
N ALA A 150 13.48 4.33 9.82
CA ALA A 150 14.21 5.58 9.92
C ALA A 150 14.81 6.04 8.57
N GLU A 151 14.18 5.65 7.46
CA GLU A 151 14.54 6.01 6.10
C GLU A 151 13.37 6.64 5.34
N PRO A 152 13.62 7.38 4.23
CA PRO A 152 12.55 7.91 3.40
C PRO A 152 11.68 6.78 2.83
N LEU A 153 10.41 6.75 3.21
CA LEU A 153 9.41 5.85 2.63
C LEU A 153 8.40 6.68 1.86
N ASN A 154 8.68 6.91 0.58
CA ASN A 154 7.86 7.66 -0.35
C ASN A 154 7.65 6.81 -1.60
N ILE A 155 6.46 6.23 -1.72
CA ILE A 155 6.11 5.15 -2.64
C ILE A 155 5.36 5.73 -3.84
N PHE A 156 5.77 5.36 -5.06
CA PHE A 156 5.02 5.55 -6.28
C PHE A 156 4.29 4.27 -6.65
N GLU A 157 2.98 4.23 -6.46
CA GLU A 157 2.13 3.11 -6.82
C GLU A 157 1.80 3.15 -8.31
N VAL A 158 1.98 2.03 -9.01
CA VAL A 158 1.86 1.97 -10.46
C VAL A 158 1.19 0.69 -10.97
N HIS A 159 0.26 0.83 -11.91
CA HIS A 159 -0.20 -0.26 -12.78
C HIS A 159 0.61 -0.24 -14.08
N LEU A 160 1.49 -1.23 -14.28
CA LEU A 160 2.45 -1.24 -15.38
C LEU A 160 1.80 -1.12 -16.76
N GLY A 161 0.65 -1.76 -16.95
CA GLY A 161 -0.07 -1.79 -18.22
C GLY A 161 -0.78 -0.48 -18.62
N SER A 162 -0.82 0.52 -17.73
CA SER A 162 -1.49 1.80 -18.00
C SER A 162 -0.72 3.02 -17.51
N TRP A 163 0.57 2.87 -17.17
CA TRP A 163 1.42 4.03 -16.87
C TRP A 163 1.66 4.86 -18.14
N ARG A 164 2.25 4.25 -19.15
CA ARG A 164 2.38 4.77 -20.51
C ARG A 164 2.14 3.66 -21.54
N ARG A 165 1.86 4.06 -22.78
CA ARG A 165 1.64 3.12 -23.90
C ARG A 165 2.24 3.68 -25.18
N HIS A 166 2.60 2.79 -26.10
CA HIS A 166 2.99 3.17 -27.45
C HIS A 166 1.73 3.46 -28.27
N GLY A 167 1.56 4.72 -28.68
CA GLY A 167 0.38 5.17 -29.41
C GLY A 167 -0.89 5.21 -28.55
N ASP A 168 -2.01 5.51 -29.19
CA ASP A 168 -3.35 5.63 -28.56
C ASP A 168 -4.47 4.97 -29.37
N GLU A 169 -4.10 4.27 -30.46
CA GLU A 169 -5.07 3.59 -31.32
C GLU A 169 -5.76 2.43 -30.59
N PRO A 170 -7.08 2.26 -30.78
CA PRO A 170 -7.80 1.12 -30.21
C PRO A 170 -7.24 -0.20 -30.69
N GLN A 171 -7.10 -1.16 -29.79
CA GLN A 171 -6.60 -2.51 -30.05
C GLN A 171 -7.76 -3.52 -30.11
N GLY A 172 -7.60 -4.58 -30.90
CA GLY A 172 -8.59 -5.65 -31.07
C GLY A 172 -9.47 -5.45 -32.29
N GLU A 173 -10.54 -6.23 -32.38
CA GLU A 173 -11.48 -6.19 -33.50
C GLU A 173 -12.58 -5.14 -33.28
N PRO A 174 -12.89 -4.31 -34.28
CA PRO A 174 -14.01 -3.37 -34.18
C PRO A 174 -15.36 -4.12 -34.22
N ARG A 175 -16.39 -3.46 -33.74
CA ARG A 175 -17.79 -3.91 -33.90
C ARG A 175 -18.20 -3.91 -35.39
N GLU A 176 -19.34 -4.52 -35.70
CA GLU A 176 -19.90 -4.55 -37.06
C GLU A 176 -20.10 -3.16 -37.68
N ASP A 177 -20.33 -2.14 -36.87
CA ASP A 177 -20.45 -0.75 -37.29
C ASP A 177 -19.11 0.00 -37.43
N GLY A 178 -17.98 -0.70 -37.19
CA GLY A 178 -16.64 -0.14 -37.29
C GLY A 178 -16.19 0.63 -36.02
N THR A 179 -17.01 0.67 -34.99
CA THR A 179 -16.63 1.30 -33.71
C THR A 179 -15.93 0.31 -32.79
N TYR A 180 -15.15 0.83 -31.82
CA TYR A 180 -14.54 0.05 -30.76
C TYR A 180 -15.31 0.20 -29.45
N PRO A 181 -15.30 -0.82 -28.54
CA PRO A 181 -15.83 -0.67 -27.20
C PRO A 181 -15.17 0.53 -26.47
N GLY A 182 -15.99 1.40 -25.91
CA GLY A 182 -15.56 2.64 -25.26
C GLY A 182 -15.69 2.60 -23.73
N PRO A 183 -15.45 3.72 -23.06
CA PRO A 183 -15.43 3.81 -21.60
C PRO A 183 -16.69 3.37 -20.85
N GLY A 184 -17.83 3.36 -21.54
CA GLY A 184 -19.12 2.92 -20.96
C GLY A 184 -19.43 1.45 -21.18
N ASP A 185 -18.57 0.71 -21.87
CA ASP A 185 -18.76 -0.70 -22.15
C ASP A 185 -18.20 -1.57 -21.02
N PRO A 186 -18.75 -2.77 -20.77
CA PRO A 186 -18.22 -3.70 -19.77
C PRO A 186 -16.76 -4.12 -20.01
N PHE A 187 -16.35 -4.17 -21.29
CA PHE A 187 -15.00 -4.53 -21.72
C PHE A 187 -14.51 -3.48 -22.73
N PRO A 188 -13.99 -2.33 -22.26
CA PRO A 188 -13.47 -1.30 -23.16
C PRO A 188 -12.27 -1.83 -23.95
N ALA A 189 -12.13 -1.37 -25.19
CA ALA A 189 -10.96 -1.69 -25.99
C ALA A 189 -9.70 -1.07 -25.38
N GLN A 190 -8.61 -1.83 -25.36
CA GLN A 190 -7.30 -1.32 -24.98
C GLN A 190 -6.86 -0.23 -25.97
N ARG A 191 -6.27 0.86 -25.47
CA ARG A 191 -5.74 1.96 -26.28
C ARG A 191 -4.22 1.97 -26.25
N GLY A 192 -3.61 1.93 -27.42
CA GLY A 192 -2.16 1.79 -27.55
C GLY A 192 -1.63 0.43 -27.10
N VAL A 193 -0.35 0.19 -27.35
CA VAL A 193 0.34 -1.04 -26.95
C VAL A 193 0.99 -0.84 -25.58
N MET A 194 0.79 -1.77 -24.65
CA MET A 194 1.41 -1.74 -23.34
C MET A 194 2.94 -1.75 -23.46
N TYR A 195 3.61 -1.04 -22.58
CA TYR A 195 5.06 -1.10 -22.45
C TYR A 195 5.50 -2.50 -22.02
N SER A 196 6.64 -2.94 -22.56
CA SER A 196 7.33 -4.14 -22.07
C SER A 196 8.06 -3.86 -20.75
N TYR A 197 8.47 -4.94 -20.05
CA TYR A 197 9.33 -4.78 -18.87
C TYR A 197 10.63 -4.04 -19.18
N ASP A 198 11.18 -4.20 -20.39
CA ASP A 198 12.38 -3.48 -20.83
C ASP A 198 12.10 -1.99 -21.07
N ASP A 199 10.97 -1.63 -21.74
CA ASP A 199 10.55 -0.23 -21.87
C ASP A 199 10.37 0.43 -20.49
N LEU A 200 9.76 -0.30 -19.54
CA LEU A 200 9.55 0.18 -18.17
C LEU A 200 10.89 0.34 -17.41
N ALA A 201 11.85 -0.54 -17.64
CA ALA A 201 13.19 -0.44 -17.07
C ALA A 201 13.90 0.84 -17.52
N ASP A 202 13.70 1.25 -18.78
CA ASP A 202 14.31 2.44 -19.34
C ASP A 202 13.57 3.73 -18.92
N GLU A 203 12.23 3.77 -19.05
CA GLU A 203 11.46 5.01 -18.92
C GLU A 203 10.82 5.22 -17.54
N LEU A 204 10.20 4.18 -16.94
CA LEU A 204 9.53 4.32 -15.64
C LEU A 204 10.56 4.56 -14.52
N VAL A 205 11.65 3.82 -14.55
CA VAL A 205 12.71 3.94 -13.54
C VAL A 205 13.31 5.34 -13.54
N GLU A 206 13.62 5.90 -14.72
CA GLU A 206 14.14 7.26 -14.84
C GLU A 206 13.10 8.28 -14.32
N TYR A 207 11.84 8.13 -14.72
CA TYR A 207 10.76 9.02 -14.28
C TYR A 207 10.59 9.04 -12.77
N VAL A 208 10.49 7.88 -12.13
CA VAL A 208 10.28 7.77 -10.68
C VAL A 208 11.46 8.34 -9.90
N LYS A 209 12.70 8.07 -10.37
CA LYS A 209 13.91 8.64 -9.80
C LYS A 209 13.93 10.16 -9.94
N GLU A 210 13.61 10.71 -11.13
CA GLU A 210 13.54 12.14 -11.35
C GLU A 210 12.51 12.81 -10.45
N MET A 211 11.35 12.18 -10.28
CA MET A 211 10.28 12.65 -9.40
C MET A 211 10.62 12.57 -7.91
N GLY A 212 11.71 11.90 -7.52
CA GLY A 212 12.22 11.86 -6.15
C GLY A 212 11.48 10.87 -5.23
N TYR A 213 10.83 9.85 -5.77
CA TYR A 213 10.31 8.74 -4.97
C TYR A 213 11.43 7.80 -4.53
N SER A 214 11.20 7.06 -3.45
CA SER A 214 12.16 6.09 -2.91
C SER A 214 11.87 4.65 -3.32
N HIS A 215 10.60 4.35 -3.59
CA HIS A 215 10.12 3.01 -3.94
C HIS A 215 9.09 3.07 -5.06
N ILE A 216 9.00 1.97 -5.80
CA ILE A 216 7.89 1.69 -6.72
C ILE A 216 7.06 0.56 -6.10
N GLU A 217 5.77 0.77 -5.92
CA GLU A 217 4.82 -0.29 -5.59
C GLU A 217 4.06 -0.69 -6.85
N ILE A 218 4.24 -1.94 -7.25
CA ILE A 218 3.64 -2.49 -8.47
C ILE A 218 2.33 -3.17 -8.10
N MET A 219 1.20 -2.67 -8.63
CA MET A 219 -0.09 -3.36 -8.55
C MET A 219 0.07 -4.81 -9.05
N PRO A 220 -0.82 -5.76 -8.66
CA PRO A 220 -0.52 -7.17 -8.79
C PRO A 220 -0.02 -7.59 -10.17
N VAL A 221 1.24 -8.05 -10.21
CA VAL A 221 1.95 -8.45 -11.43
C VAL A 221 1.74 -9.93 -11.75
N ASN A 222 1.08 -10.68 -10.88
CA ASN A 222 0.74 -12.08 -11.09
C ASN A 222 -0.08 -12.27 -12.36
N GLU A 223 0.11 -13.38 -13.07
CA GLU A 223 -0.70 -13.69 -14.25
C GLU A 223 -2.18 -13.78 -13.91
N HIS A 224 -3.02 -13.15 -14.74
CA HIS A 224 -4.45 -13.05 -14.53
C HIS A 224 -5.19 -13.02 -15.88
N PRO A 225 -6.44 -13.53 -15.98
CA PRO A 225 -7.13 -13.69 -17.27
C PRO A 225 -7.79 -12.40 -17.77
N PHE A 226 -8.06 -11.44 -16.89
CA PHE A 226 -8.87 -10.26 -17.20
C PHE A 226 -8.17 -8.96 -16.77
N ASP A 227 -7.85 -8.10 -17.76
CA ASP A 227 -7.17 -6.82 -17.51
C ASP A 227 -7.92 -5.89 -16.55
N GLY A 228 -9.26 -5.93 -16.59
CA GLY A 228 -10.10 -5.13 -15.69
C GLY A 228 -10.13 -5.57 -14.25
N SER A 229 -9.46 -6.68 -13.91
CA SER A 229 -9.19 -7.05 -12.53
C SER A 229 -7.96 -6.36 -11.94
N TRP A 230 -7.18 -5.66 -12.79
CA TRP A 230 -5.94 -4.96 -12.42
C TRP A 230 -4.88 -5.88 -11.78
N GLY A 231 -5.03 -7.20 -11.98
CA GLY A 231 -4.21 -8.23 -11.36
C GLY A 231 -4.77 -8.81 -10.05
N TYR A 232 -5.83 -8.24 -9.46
CA TYR A 232 -6.40 -8.74 -8.18
C TYR A 232 -7.22 -10.04 -8.30
N GLN A 233 -7.31 -10.62 -9.49
CA GLN A 233 -7.89 -11.94 -9.72
C GLN A 233 -6.87 -12.87 -10.37
N PRO A 234 -5.79 -13.23 -9.67
CA PRO A 234 -4.70 -14.01 -10.26
C PRO A 234 -5.12 -15.45 -10.57
N THR A 235 -4.43 -16.02 -11.56
CA THR A 235 -4.47 -17.45 -11.90
C THR A 235 -3.09 -18.09 -11.81
N GLY A 236 -2.01 -17.30 -11.95
CA GLY A 236 -0.62 -17.79 -11.89
C GLY A 236 0.17 -17.07 -10.79
N TYR A 237 0.28 -17.67 -9.61
CA TYR A 237 0.95 -17.06 -8.45
C TYR A 237 2.45 -16.91 -8.59
N TYR A 238 3.08 -17.81 -9.34
CA TYR A 238 4.52 -17.86 -9.56
C TYR A 238 4.95 -17.28 -10.92
N ALA A 239 4.00 -16.78 -11.72
CA ALA A 239 4.27 -16.16 -13.00
C ALA A 239 4.07 -14.64 -12.95
N ALA A 240 5.12 -13.88 -13.24
CA ALA A 240 4.96 -12.50 -13.65
C ALA A 240 4.19 -12.46 -14.97
N THR A 241 3.17 -11.59 -15.08
CA THR A 241 2.28 -11.60 -16.25
C THR A 241 3.04 -11.48 -17.56
N SER A 242 2.68 -12.32 -18.50
CA SER A 242 3.26 -12.38 -19.85
C SER A 242 2.88 -11.17 -20.75
N ARG A 243 2.00 -10.29 -20.27
CA ARG A 243 1.58 -9.07 -20.97
C ARG A 243 2.74 -8.17 -21.33
N TYR A 244 3.73 -8.09 -20.42
CA TYR A 244 4.84 -7.15 -20.51
C TYR A 244 6.16 -7.81 -20.89
N GLY A 245 6.19 -9.14 -21.02
CA GLY A 245 7.40 -9.89 -21.36
C GLY A 245 7.55 -11.21 -20.63
N ASN A 246 8.77 -11.68 -20.50
CA ASN A 246 9.11 -12.91 -19.81
C ASN A 246 9.68 -12.65 -18.40
N PRO A 247 9.83 -13.68 -17.54
CA PRO A 247 10.32 -13.52 -16.18
C PRO A 247 11.72 -12.87 -16.08
N LYS A 248 12.65 -13.15 -16.99
CA LYS A 248 14.00 -12.55 -16.95
C LYS A 248 13.97 -11.05 -17.32
N GLN A 249 13.02 -10.62 -18.15
CA GLN A 249 12.80 -9.20 -18.42
C GLN A 249 12.22 -8.49 -17.18
N PHE A 250 11.37 -9.16 -16.40
CA PHE A 250 10.91 -8.60 -15.13
C PHE A 250 12.06 -8.51 -14.10
N MET A 251 12.95 -9.51 -14.04
CA MET A 251 14.18 -9.42 -13.24
C MET A 251 15.04 -8.23 -13.68
N HIS A 252 15.17 -7.98 -15.00
CA HIS A 252 15.89 -6.82 -15.55
C HIS A 252 15.26 -5.48 -15.11
N PHE A 253 13.92 -5.39 -15.11
CA PHE A 253 13.24 -4.21 -14.62
C PHE A 253 13.56 -3.92 -13.13
N ILE A 254 13.52 -4.96 -12.27
CA ILE A 254 13.86 -4.80 -10.86
C ILE A 254 15.34 -4.43 -10.66
N ASP A 255 16.24 -5.09 -11.40
CA ASP A 255 17.70 -4.78 -11.38
C ASP A 255 17.96 -3.32 -11.78
N ALA A 256 17.21 -2.79 -12.77
CA ALA A 256 17.27 -1.37 -13.16
C ALA A 256 16.77 -0.43 -12.04
N CYS A 257 15.70 -0.82 -11.32
CA CYS A 257 15.21 -0.07 -10.15
C CYS A 257 16.31 0.01 -9.08
N HIS A 258 16.93 -1.11 -8.75
CA HIS A 258 18.01 -1.19 -7.76
C HIS A 258 19.26 -0.39 -8.19
N ALA A 259 19.62 -0.44 -9.47
CA ALA A 259 20.70 0.38 -10.02
C ALA A 259 20.41 1.88 -9.92
N ALA A 260 19.14 2.27 -9.95
CA ALA A 260 18.68 3.65 -9.75
C ALA A 260 18.58 4.05 -8.27
N GLY A 261 18.71 3.10 -7.33
CA GLY A 261 18.54 3.29 -5.89
C GLY A 261 17.06 3.27 -5.44
N LEU A 262 16.17 2.68 -6.26
CA LEU A 262 14.74 2.55 -5.98
C LEU A 262 14.43 1.15 -5.47
N GLY A 263 13.68 1.05 -4.38
CA GLY A 263 13.11 -0.21 -3.91
C GLY A 263 11.87 -0.61 -4.70
N VAL A 264 11.60 -1.92 -4.77
CA VAL A 264 10.43 -2.47 -5.47
C VAL A 264 9.54 -3.23 -4.49
N ILE A 265 8.31 -2.78 -4.35
CA ILE A 265 7.26 -3.42 -3.55
C ILE A 265 6.29 -4.12 -4.51
N LEU A 266 5.99 -5.38 -4.25
CA LEU A 266 5.02 -6.14 -5.03
C LEU A 266 3.70 -6.24 -4.27
N ASP A 267 2.61 -5.89 -4.94
CA ASP A 267 1.27 -6.10 -4.42
C ASP A 267 0.87 -7.58 -4.61
N TRP A 268 0.58 -8.26 -3.52
CA TRP A 268 0.36 -9.69 -3.41
C TRP A 268 -1.04 -10.02 -2.90
N VAL A 269 -1.73 -10.93 -3.57
CA VAL A 269 -3.14 -11.25 -3.33
C VAL A 269 -3.31 -12.66 -2.72
N PRO A 270 -2.92 -12.91 -1.46
CA PRO A 270 -3.11 -14.23 -0.85
C PRO A 270 -4.53 -14.46 -0.33
N GLY A 271 -5.41 -13.47 -0.42
CA GLY A 271 -6.79 -13.54 0.04
C GLY A 271 -7.67 -14.45 -0.81
N GLY A 272 -7.38 -14.56 -2.10
CA GLY A 272 -8.19 -15.37 -3.01
C GLY A 272 -7.72 -15.29 -4.47
N PHE A 273 -8.36 -16.06 -5.33
CA PHE A 273 -8.00 -16.21 -6.73
C PHE A 273 -9.24 -16.24 -7.64
N CYS A 274 -9.01 -16.09 -8.92
CA CYS A 274 -10.04 -16.05 -9.95
C CYS A 274 -10.84 -17.37 -10.02
N ALA A 275 -12.16 -17.26 -10.17
CA ALA A 275 -13.07 -18.38 -10.42
C ALA A 275 -12.95 -18.91 -11.88
N ASN A 276 -11.74 -19.16 -12.35
CA ASN A 276 -11.43 -19.66 -13.70
C ASN A 276 -11.21 -21.17 -13.66
N SER A 277 -11.90 -21.90 -14.53
CA SER A 277 -11.80 -23.36 -14.63
C SER A 277 -10.39 -23.87 -15.01
N GLU A 278 -9.60 -23.04 -15.70
CA GLU A 278 -8.26 -23.39 -16.17
C GLU A 278 -7.19 -23.18 -15.06
N GLY A 279 -7.49 -22.36 -14.04
CA GLY A 279 -6.59 -22.08 -12.92
C GLY A 279 -6.84 -23.00 -11.72
N LEU A 280 -6.69 -22.42 -10.51
CA LEU A 280 -6.75 -23.15 -9.23
C LEU A 280 -8.15 -23.63 -8.84
N ALA A 281 -9.22 -22.99 -9.36
CA ALA A 281 -10.59 -23.29 -8.95
C ALA A 281 -10.95 -24.76 -9.22
N THR A 282 -11.39 -25.47 -8.18
CA THR A 282 -11.73 -26.91 -8.22
C THR A 282 -10.66 -27.75 -8.91
N PHE A 283 -9.39 -27.59 -8.49
CA PHE A 283 -8.22 -28.06 -9.23
C PHE A 283 -8.22 -29.55 -9.52
N ASN A 284 -8.67 -30.39 -8.60
CA ASN A 284 -8.79 -31.86 -8.75
C ASN A 284 -10.23 -32.33 -8.97
N GLY A 285 -11.16 -31.41 -9.26
CA GLY A 285 -12.61 -31.64 -9.36
C GLY A 285 -13.39 -31.36 -8.08
N GLU A 286 -12.72 -30.99 -7.02
CA GLU A 286 -13.28 -30.57 -5.73
C GLU A 286 -12.57 -29.28 -5.28
N MET A 287 -13.08 -28.60 -4.25
CA MET A 287 -12.42 -27.45 -3.64
C MET A 287 -11.10 -27.89 -2.98
N LEU A 288 -9.98 -27.73 -3.67
CA LEU A 288 -8.67 -28.17 -3.22
C LEU A 288 -7.86 -27.04 -2.55
N TYR A 289 -7.63 -25.95 -3.26
CA TYR A 289 -6.92 -24.78 -2.75
C TYR A 289 -7.85 -23.84 -1.96
N GLU A 290 -9.12 -23.88 -2.25
CA GLU A 290 -10.15 -23.00 -1.68
C GLU A 290 -11.09 -23.74 -0.71
N HIS A 291 -11.83 -22.95 0.10
CA HIS A 291 -12.87 -23.48 0.98
C HIS A 291 -14.22 -22.76 0.85
N LYS A 292 -14.24 -21.56 0.25
CA LYS A 292 -15.45 -20.78 0.04
C LYS A 292 -15.28 -19.78 -1.11
N ILE A 293 -16.39 -19.20 -1.56
CA ILE A 293 -16.41 -18.10 -2.53
C ILE A 293 -16.65 -16.80 -1.78
N HIS A 294 -15.91 -15.74 -2.11
CA HIS A 294 -16.06 -14.43 -1.52
C HIS A 294 -17.40 -13.80 -1.94
N PRO A 295 -18.25 -13.32 -0.99
CA PRO A 295 -19.63 -12.90 -1.29
C PRO A 295 -19.71 -11.71 -2.24
N ASN A 296 -18.74 -10.79 -2.21
CA ASN A 296 -18.79 -9.55 -2.98
C ASN A 296 -17.94 -9.61 -4.26
N TRP A 297 -16.82 -10.34 -4.25
CA TRP A 297 -15.84 -10.34 -5.35
C TRP A 297 -15.94 -11.56 -6.28
N ASN A 298 -16.73 -12.57 -5.87
CA ASN A 298 -16.86 -13.83 -6.59
C ASN A 298 -15.51 -14.56 -6.85
N THR A 299 -14.49 -14.24 -6.03
CA THR A 299 -13.20 -14.94 -6.00
C THR A 299 -13.28 -16.14 -5.06
N HIS A 300 -12.46 -17.15 -5.33
CA HIS A 300 -12.30 -18.30 -4.44
C HIS A 300 -11.32 -17.95 -3.33
N GLN A 301 -11.70 -18.12 -2.05
CA GLN A 301 -10.82 -17.86 -0.90
C GLN A 301 -10.02 -19.10 -0.55
N PHE A 302 -8.73 -18.93 -0.30
CA PHE A 302 -7.82 -20.01 0.07
C PHE A 302 -8.21 -20.72 1.36
N HIS A 303 -7.92 -22.01 1.42
CA HIS A 303 -8.12 -22.83 2.60
C HIS A 303 -6.88 -22.84 3.49
N TYR A 304 -6.69 -21.81 4.31
CA TYR A 304 -5.49 -21.62 5.16
C TYR A 304 -5.32 -22.73 6.22
N GLY A 305 -6.37 -23.49 6.53
CA GLY A 305 -6.28 -24.65 7.40
C GLY A 305 -5.54 -25.86 6.79
N ARG A 306 -5.36 -25.88 5.44
CA ARG A 306 -4.58 -26.93 4.77
C ARG A 306 -3.11 -26.61 4.75
N GLY A 307 -2.26 -27.57 5.16
CA GLY A 307 -0.81 -27.40 5.17
C GLY A 307 -0.25 -27.14 3.77
N GLU A 308 -0.72 -27.89 2.77
CA GLU A 308 -0.26 -27.76 1.39
C GLU A 308 -0.55 -26.36 0.82
N VAL A 309 -1.70 -25.79 1.16
CA VAL A 309 -2.06 -24.41 0.75
C VAL A 309 -1.17 -23.38 1.45
N ARG A 310 -0.86 -23.58 2.73
CA ARG A 310 0.09 -22.70 3.43
C ARG A 310 1.49 -22.82 2.86
N SER A 311 1.98 -24.05 2.57
CA SER A 311 3.27 -24.24 1.89
C SER A 311 3.29 -23.51 0.55
N PHE A 312 2.22 -23.62 -0.26
CA PHE A 312 2.08 -22.92 -1.54
C PHE A 312 2.19 -21.40 -1.38
N LEU A 313 1.45 -20.80 -0.45
CA LEU A 313 1.40 -19.33 -0.28
C LEU A 313 2.66 -18.78 0.39
N VAL A 314 3.17 -19.42 1.46
CA VAL A 314 4.41 -18.96 2.12
C VAL A 314 5.61 -19.07 1.17
N SER A 315 5.68 -20.19 0.43
CA SER A 315 6.69 -20.38 -0.61
C SER A 315 6.59 -19.32 -1.71
N ASN A 316 5.38 -18.88 -2.05
CA ASN A 316 5.18 -17.82 -3.05
C ASN A 316 5.70 -16.46 -2.58
N ALA A 317 5.47 -16.07 -1.32
CA ALA A 317 6.04 -14.84 -0.79
C ALA A 317 7.59 -14.87 -0.83
N LEU A 318 8.18 -16.00 -0.41
CA LEU A 318 9.64 -16.19 -0.49
C LEU A 318 10.17 -16.23 -1.92
N PHE A 319 9.40 -16.77 -2.87
CA PHE A 319 9.77 -16.79 -4.28
C PHE A 319 10.04 -15.39 -4.83
N TRP A 320 9.15 -14.45 -4.55
CA TRP A 320 9.33 -13.07 -4.98
C TRP A 320 10.52 -12.37 -4.32
N ALA A 321 10.77 -12.66 -3.04
CA ALA A 321 11.93 -12.12 -2.34
C ALA A 321 13.26 -12.77 -2.78
N ASN A 322 13.29 -14.10 -2.95
CA ASN A 322 14.50 -14.85 -3.27
C ASN A 322 14.96 -14.72 -4.72
N LEU A 323 14.01 -14.80 -5.67
CA LEU A 323 14.35 -14.90 -7.10
C LEU A 323 14.15 -13.59 -7.85
N PHE A 324 13.28 -12.72 -7.35
CA PHE A 324 13.03 -11.41 -7.96
C PHE A 324 13.53 -10.25 -7.10
N HIS A 325 14.17 -10.53 -5.98
CA HIS A 325 14.79 -9.55 -5.08
C HIS A 325 13.84 -8.42 -4.62
N ALA A 326 12.55 -8.71 -4.49
CA ALA A 326 11.57 -7.73 -4.02
C ALA A 326 11.99 -7.11 -2.68
N ASP A 327 11.84 -5.78 -2.53
CA ASP A 327 12.15 -5.03 -1.31
C ASP A 327 10.99 -4.97 -0.35
N GLY A 328 9.80 -5.26 -0.83
CA GLY A 328 8.60 -5.32 -0.02
C GLY A 328 7.49 -6.13 -0.67
N ILE A 329 6.57 -6.59 0.16
CA ILE A 329 5.34 -7.27 -0.24
C ILE A 329 4.18 -6.56 0.45
N ARG A 330 3.29 -5.97 -0.32
CA ARG A 330 2.02 -5.44 0.15
C ARG A 330 0.97 -6.55 0.06
N MET A 331 0.42 -6.95 1.19
CA MET A 331 -0.63 -7.97 1.26
C MET A 331 -1.99 -7.31 1.12
N ASP A 332 -2.67 -7.63 0.02
CA ASP A 332 -4.00 -7.13 -0.32
C ASP A 332 -5.09 -7.76 0.53
N GLY A 333 -6.10 -6.97 0.88
CA GLY A 333 -7.36 -7.45 1.44
C GLY A 333 -7.24 -8.18 2.78
N VAL A 334 -6.27 -7.83 3.62
CA VAL A 334 -6.02 -8.49 4.92
C VAL A 334 -7.29 -8.56 5.77
N SER A 335 -8.10 -7.50 5.78
CA SER A 335 -9.40 -7.50 6.49
C SER A 335 -10.32 -8.63 6.04
N SER A 336 -10.38 -8.91 4.74
CA SER A 336 -11.24 -9.97 4.17
C SER A 336 -10.79 -11.38 4.55
N MET A 337 -9.50 -11.52 4.88
CA MET A 337 -8.91 -12.77 5.38
C MET A 337 -9.18 -12.94 6.87
N LEU A 338 -8.99 -11.88 7.67
CA LEU A 338 -9.08 -11.91 9.13
C LEU A 338 -10.50 -12.11 9.64
N TYR A 339 -11.53 -11.61 8.93
CA TYR A 339 -12.90 -11.65 9.38
C TYR A 339 -13.74 -12.66 8.60
N MET A 340 -14.22 -13.71 9.27
CA MET A 340 -15.08 -14.74 8.67
C MET A 340 -16.33 -14.17 8.00
N ASN A 341 -16.80 -13.02 8.50
CA ASN A 341 -18.04 -12.36 8.09
C ASN A 341 -17.80 -11.09 7.25
N PHE A 342 -16.58 -10.90 6.71
CA PHE A 342 -16.32 -9.77 5.84
C PHE A 342 -17.27 -9.76 4.63
N GLY A 343 -17.96 -8.63 4.40
CA GLY A 343 -18.97 -8.50 3.35
C GLY A 343 -20.31 -9.21 3.60
N ILE A 344 -20.54 -9.78 4.80
CA ILE A 344 -21.80 -10.41 5.17
C ILE A 344 -22.64 -9.46 6.04
N ASP A 345 -23.66 -8.86 5.44
CA ASP A 345 -24.55 -7.91 6.13
C ASP A 345 -25.70 -8.59 6.90
N ASP A 346 -26.10 -9.78 6.47
CA ASP A 346 -27.20 -10.51 7.11
C ASP A 346 -26.72 -11.18 8.41
N PRO A 347 -27.21 -10.74 9.59
CA PRO A 347 -26.84 -11.33 10.87
C PRO A 347 -27.13 -12.83 10.97
N GLY A 348 -28.12 -13.34 10.20
CA GLY A 348 -28.48 -14.76 10.18
C GLY A 348 -27.47 -15.65 9.46
N GLN A 349 -26.59 -15.07 8.67
CA GLN A 349 -25.53 -15.76 7.93
C GLN A 349 -24.17 -15.67 8.61
N LYS A 350 -24.05 -14.83 9.64
CA LYS A 350 -22.79 -14.66 10.37
C LYS A 350 -22.35 -15.93 11.08
N ARG A 351 -21.06 -16.21 11.00
CA ARG A 351 -20.38 -17.33 11.64
C ARG A 351 -19.40 -16.81 12.70
N PHE A 352 -19.18 -17.65 13.69
CA PHE A 352 -18.24 -17.35 14.77
C PHE A 352 -17.31 -18.55 14.96
N ASN A 353 -16.07 -18.28 15.30
CA ASN A 353 -15.09 -19.31 15.63
C ASN A 353 -15.40 -19.95 17.00
N GLU A 354 -14.59 -20.92 17.40
CA GLU A 354 -14.72 -21.64 18.69
C GLU A 354 -14.56 -20.74 19.93
N LYS A 355 -13.96 -19.54 19.77
CA LYS A 355 -13.82 -18.51 20.82
C LYS A 355 -15.00 -17.55 20.86
N GLY A 356 -15.97 -17.69 19.94
CA GLY A 356 -17.13 -16.81 19.82
C GLY A 356 -16.83 -15.46 19.18
N THR A 357 -15.70 -15.33 18.45
CA THR A 357 -15.33 -14.12 17.70
C THR A 357 -15.50 -14.31 16.20
N GLU A 358 -15.46 -13.20 15.44
CA GLU A 358 -15.54 -13.21 13.97
C GLU A 358 -14.17 -13.46 13.30
N GLU A 359 -13.09 -13.67 14.08
CA GLU A 359 -11.75 -13.96 13.56
C GLU A 359 -11.72 -15.30 12.82
N ASP A 360 -11.12 -15.31 11.62
CA ASP A 360 -10.70 -16.54 10.95
C ASP A 360 -9.32 -16.96 11.53
N LEU A 361 -9.35 -17.98 12.39
CA LEU A 361 -8.16 -18.43 13.12
C LEU A 361 -7.10 -19.05 12.22
N ASP A 362 -7.50 -19.70 11.12
CA ASP A 362 -6.57 -20.29 10.16
C ASP A 362 -5.88 -19.19 9.32
N ALA A 363 -6.65 -18.18 8.90
CA ALA A 363 -6.11 -17.05 8.18
C ALA A 363 -5.16 -16.20 9.04
N SER A 364 -5.53 -15.90 10.29
CA SER A 364 -4.66 -15.14 11.19
C SER A 364 -3.37 -15.91 11.55
N ALA A 365 -3.47 -17.24 11.69
CA ALA A 365 -2.29 -18.10 11.88
C ALA A 365 -1.40 -18.12 10.63
N PHE A 366 -1.97 -18.20 9.43
CA PHE A 366 -1.24 -18.14 8.17
C PHE A 366 -0.50 -16.80 8.00
N ILE A 367 -1.14 -15.66 8.28
CA ILE A 367 -0.53 -14.33 8.20
C ILE A 367 0.68 -14.25 9.14
N ARG A 368 0.51 -14.65 10.41
CA ARG A 368 1.63 -14.68 11.38
C ARG A 368 2.76 -15.59 10.94
N GLN A 369 2.43 -16.77 10.39
CA GLN A 369 3.42 -17.70 9.86
C GLN A 369 4.20 -17.06 8.69
N THR A 370 3.52 -16.48 7.73
CA THR A 370 4.15 -15.83 6.57
C THR A 370 5.08 -14.71 7.01
N ASN A 371 4.61 -13.80 7.86
CA ASN A 371 5.40 -12.68 8.33
C ASN A 371 6.59 -13.13 9.19
N SER A 372 6.42 -14.19 10.01
CA SER A 372 7.53 -14.75 10.80
C SER A 372 8.59 -15.40 9.93
N VAL A 373 8.19 -16.10 8.87
CA VAL A 373 9.12 -16.74 7.92
C VAL A 373 9.85 -15.66 7.12
N MET A 374 9.13 -14.67 6.60
CA MET A 374 9.73 -13.53 5.89
C MET A 374 10.71 -12.76 6.77
N GLY A 375 10.32 -12.41 7.98
CA GLY A 375 11.20 -11.70 8.92
C GLY A 375 12.44 -12.49 9.36
N LYS A 376 12.41 -13.81 9.27
CA LYS A 376 13.56 -14.67 9.56
C LYS A 376 14.51 -14.81 8.35
N GLU A 377 13.95 -15.05 7.17
CA GLU A 377 14.74 -15.28 5.94
C GLU A 377 15.19 -13.96 5.30
N HIS A 378 14.34 -12.92 5.38
CA HIS A 378 14.53 -11.59 4.78
C HIS A 378 14.12 -10.47 5.73
N PRO A 379 14.87 -10.21 6.81
CA PRO A 379 14.53 -9.18 7.79
C PRO A 379 14.54 -7.75 7.23
N ASP A 380 15.11 -7.57 6.07
CA ASP A 380 15.25 -6.31 5.32
C ASP A 380 14.18 -6.12 4.22
N VAL A 381 13.24 -7.08 4.08
CA VAL A 381 12.10 -6.99 3.16
C VAL A 381 10.85 -6.54 3.91
N MET A 382 10.22 -5.48 3.44
CA MET A 382 9.02 -4.91 4.07
C MET A 382 7.80 -5.81 3.87
N MET A 383 7.07 -6.11 4.95
CA MET A 383 5.73 -6.69 4.90
C MET A 383 4.72 -5.60 5.22
N ILE A 384 3.83 -5.28 4.28
CA ILE A 384 2.89 -4.15 4.35
C ILE A 384 1.47 -4.70 4.31
N ALA A 385 0.60 -4.28 5.23
CA ALA A 385 -0.80 -4.70 5.26
C ALA A 385 -1.74 -3.67 4.64
N GLU A 386 -2.58 -4.08 3.70
CA GLU A 386 -3.83 -3.38 3.44
C GLU A 386 -4.90 -3.96 4.39
N GLU A 387 -5.04 -3.32 5.53
CA GLU A 387 -6.01 -3.69 6.55
C GLU A 387 -6.82 -2.44 6.94
N SER A 388 -8.09 -2.40 6.56
CA SER A 388 -8.95 -1.22 6.63
C SER A 388 -9.79 -1.11 7.89
N THR A 389 -9.63 -2.06 8.83
CA THR A 389 -10.43 -2.11 10.07
C THR A 389 -9.62 -1.67 11.29
N ALA A 390 -10.22 -1.77 12.46
CA ALA A 390 -9.58 -1.52 13.75
C ALA A 390 -8.95 -2.79 14.36
N TRP A 391 -8.46 -3.73 13.53
CA TRP A 391 -7.74 -4.89 14.03
C TRP A 391 -6.48 -4.42 14.78
N PRO A 392 -6.25 -4.87 16.03
CA PRO A 392 -5.15 -4.38 16.84
C PRO A 392 -3.82 -5.08 16.50
N LEU A 393 -2.72 -4.38 16.75
CA LEU A 393 -1.35 -4.91 16.70
C LEU A 393 -0.97 -5.52 15.34
N VAL A 394 -1.44 -4.90 14.25
CA VAL A 394 -1.11 -5.36 12.89
C VAL A 394 0.40 -5.30 12.65
N THR A 395 1.06 -4.22 13.10
CA THR A 395 2.50 -3.99 12.90
C THR A 395 3.36 -4.39 14.10
N TYR A 396 2.81 -5.16 15.02
CA TYR A 396 3.55 -5.72 16.16
C TYR A 396 4.01 -7.15 15.90
N PRO A 397 5.13 -7.58 16.50
CA PRO A 397 5.62 -8.95 16.37
C PRO A 397 4.58 -9.99 16.81
N PRO A 398 4.56 -11.19 16.18
CA PRO A 398 3.68 -12.28 16.60
C PRO A 398 3.86 -12.71 18.05
N ASP A 399 5.08 -12.63 18.59
CA ASP A 399 5.40 -12.96 20.00
C ASP A 399 4.73 -11.99 20.99
N ASP A 400 4.44 -10.77 20.55
CA ASP A 400 3.69 -9.76 21.32
C ASP A 400 2.17 -9.81 21.03
N GLY A 401 1.72 -10.82 20.28
CA GLY A 401 0.31 -11.04 19.91
C GLY A 401 -0.10 -10.35 18.61
N GLY A 402 0.84 -9.72 17.90
CA GLY A 402 0.61 -9.02 16.64
C GLY A 402 0.50 -9.94 15.42
N LEU A 403 0.35 -9.32 14.24
CA LEU A 403 0.33 -10.04 12.97
C LEU A 403 1.71 -10.10 12.30
N GLY A 404 2.68 -9.27 12.73
CA GLY A 404 4.06 -9.29 12.25
C GLY A 404 4.32 -8.49 10.96
N PHE A 405 3.42 -7.62 10.53
CA PHE A 405 3.72 -6.68 9.46
C PHE A 405 4.68 -5.59 9.93
N HIS A 406 5.43 -5.01 9.01
CA HIS A 406 6.25 -3.85 9.29
C HIS A 406 5.44 -2.55 9.20
N PHE A 407 4.53 -2.47 8.22
CA PHE A 407 3.70 -1.29 7.95
C PHE A 407 2.25 -1.68 7.68
N LYS A 408 1.38 -0.68 7.85
CA LYS A 408 -0.05 -0.77 7.54
C LYS A 408 -0.51 0.52 6.83
N TRP A 409 -1.38 0.41 5.83
CA TRP A 409 -2.04 1.57 5.24
C TRP A 409 -2.99 2.24 6.23
N ASP A 410 -2.92 3.59 6.35
CA ASP A 410 -3.86 4.38 7.17
C ASP A 410 -5.09 4.78 6.35
N MET A 411 -6.04 3.84 6.22
CA MET A 411 -7.30 4.08 5.53
C MET A 411 -8.18 5.10 6.26
N GLY A 412 -8.02 5.24 7.60
CA GLY A 412 -8.72 6.24 8.41
C GLY A 412 -8.27 7.66 8.06
N TRP A 413 -6.96 7.91 8.08
CA TRP A 413 -6.39 9.19 7.66
C TRP A 413 -6.78 9.54 6.21
N MET A 414 -6.69 8.57 5.31
CA MET A 414 -7.03 8.77 3.91
C MET A 414 -8.50 9.19 3.74
N ASN A 415 -9.44 8.44 4.32
CA ASN A 415 -10.86 8.75 4.21
C ASN A 415 -11.21 10.13 4.83
N ASP A 416 -10.72 10.41 6.03
CA ASP A 416 -10.97 11.68 6.73
C ASP A 416 -10.38 12.87 5.97
N THR A 417 -9.13 12.73 5.50
CA THR A 417 -8.44 13.77 4.74
C THR A 417 -9.15 14.07 3.42
N LEU A 418 -9.50 13.05 2.64
CA LEU A 418 -10.20 13.25 1.37
C LEU A 418 -11.61 13.82 1.59
N HIS A 419 -12.33 13.39 2.62
CA HIS A 419 -13.61 13.98 2.99
C HIS A 419 -13.46 15.47 3.34
N TYR A 420 -12.43 15.84 4.11
CA TYR A 420 -12.15 17.24 4.40
C TYR A 420 -11.82 18.04 3.15
N MET A 421 -10.94 17.52 2.30
CA MET A 421 -10.48 18.21 1.10
C MET A 421 -11.59 18.47 0.08
N GLN A 422 -12.56 17.57 -0.07
CA GLN A 422 -13.73 17.75 -0.94
C GLN A 422 -14.81 18.65 -0.33
N THR A 423 -14.73 18.95 0.97
CA THR A 423 -15.66 19.87 1.66
C THR A 423 -15.44 21.29 1.17
N ASP A 424 -16.54 21.97 0.73
CA ASP A 424 -16.49 23.36 0.30
C ASP A 424 -16.06 24.29 1.44
N PHE A 425 -15.32 25.33 1.11
CA PHE A 425 -14.59 26.19 2.04
C PHE A 425 -15.42 26.72 3.23
N PRO A 426 -16.67 27.17 3.05
CA PRO A 426 -17.48 27.66 4.19
C PRO A 426 -17.81 26.60 5.24
N TRP A 427 -17.74 25.30 4.85
CA TRP A 427 -18.08 24.20 5.74
C TRP A 427 -16.85 23.53 6.38
N ARG A 428 -15.63 23.88 5.96
CA ARG A 428 -14.38 23.35 6.51
C ARG A 428 -14.22 23.57 8.01
N PRO A 429 -14.58 24.73 8.59
CA PRO A 429 -14.51 24.90 10.04
C PRO A 429 -15.25 23.83 10.83
N GLY A 430 -16.46 23.44 10.38
CA GLY A 430 -17.26 22.42 11.02
C GLY A 430 -16.70 20.99 10.88
N ASN A 431 -15.80 20.76 9.93
CA ASN A 431 -15.17 19.48 9.62
C ASN A 431 -13.67 19.42 10.00
N HIS A 432 -13.16 20.43 10.71
CA HIS A 432 -11.73 20.58 11.01
C HIS A 432 -11.11 19.36 11.68
N ARG A 433 -11.87 18.66 12.51
CA ARG A 433 -11.41 17.44 13.20
C ARG A 433 -11.03 16.30 12.28
N LEU A 434 -11.54 16.26 11.05
CA LEU A 434 -11.12 15.25 10.05
C LEU A 434 -9.62 15.33 9.73
N LEU A 435 -9.00 16.51 9.89
CA LEU A 435 -7.54 16.67 9.72
C LEU A 435 -6.73 16.19 10.93
N THR A 436 -7.31 16.22 12.13
CA THR A 436 -6.54 16.05 13.38
C THR A 436 -6.89 14.78 14.15
N PHE A 437 -7.99 14.10 13.78
CA PHE A 437 -8.46 12.92 14.50
C PHE A 437 -7.48 11.73 14.41
N SER A 438 -6.81 11.55 13.26
CA SER A 438 -5.86 10.47 13.04
C SER A 438 -4.72 10.47 14.08
N THR A 439 -4.35 11.62 14.64
CA THR A 439 -3.31 11.70 15.66
C THR A 439 -3.65 10.97 16.97
N MET A 440 -4.92 10.63 17.18
CA MET A 440 -5.33 9.82 18.33
C MET A 440 -4.84 8.37 18.25
N TYR A 441 -4.53 7.88 17.05
CA TYR A 441 -4.12 6.49 16.83
C TYR A 441 -2.86 6.33 15.94
N GLN A 442 -2.38 7.40 15.31
CA GLN A 442 -1.32 7.36 14.28
C GLN A 442 0.00 6.70 14.72
N PHE A 443 0.23 6.59 16.04
CA PHE A 443 1.41 5.93 16.60
C PHE A 443 1.09 4.58 17.27
N ASN A 444 -0.14 4.06 17.06
CA ASN A 444 -0.49 2.71 17.50
C ASN A 444 0.00 1.64 16.52
N GLU A 445 0.27 2.02 15.29
CA GLU A 445 0.79 1.18 14.22
C GLU A 445 1.80 1.98 13.38
N ASN A 446 2.61 1.32 12.58
CA ASN A 446 3.51 1.97 11.62
C ASN A 446 2.76 2.26 10.32
N PHE A 447 2.15 3.43 10.25
CA PHE A 447 1.25 3.77 9.16
C PHE A 447 1.93 4.33 7.92
N ILE A 448 1.48 3.89 6.74
CA ILE A 448 1.68 4.53 5.44
C ILE A 448 0.41 5.31 5.10
N LEU A 449 0.55 6.57 4.67
CA LEU A 449 -0.55 7.44 4.28
C LEU A 449 -0.87 7.25 2.78
N PRO A 450 -1.91 6.48 2.40
CA PRO A 450 -2.14 6.13 1.02
C PRO A 450 -3.02 7.16 0.31
N LEU A 451 -2.59 7.58 -0.88
CA LEU A 451 -3.44 8.17 -1.92
C LEU A 451 -3.41 7.20 -3.11
N SER A 452 -4.02 6.06 -2.94
CA SER A 452 -3.92 4.86 -3.75
C SER A 452 -4.84 4.89 -4.98
N HIS A 453 -4.65 3.89 -5.87
CA HIS A 453 -5.49 3.66 -7.06
C HIS A 453 -6.97 3.56 -6.73
N ASP A 454 -7.34 2.94 -5.61
CA ASP A 454 -8.73 2.76 -5.19
C ASP A 454 -9.48 4.09 -5.02
N GLU A 455 -8.75 5.19 -4.76
CA GLU A 455 -9.37 6.49 -4.52
C GLU A 455 -9.67 7.26 -5.80
N VAL A 456 -9.26 6.78 -6.96
CA VAL A 456 -9.40 7.48 -8.25
C VAL A 456 -10.12 6.66 -9.31
N VAL A 457 -10.98 5.74 -8.89
CA VAL A 457 -11.74 4.80 -9.73
C VAL A 457 -13.19 4.67 -9.29
N ASN A 458 -13.99 3.98 -10.09
CA ASN A 458 -15.34 3.52 -9.76
C ASN A 458 -16.32 4.63 -9.35
N GLY A 459 -16.24 5.80 -9.98
CA GLY A 459 -17.12 6.94 -9.70
C GLY A 459 -16.72 7.75 -8.48
N LYS A 460 -15.55 7.48 -7.87
CA LYS A 460 -15.00 8.29 -6.77
C LYS A 460 -14.42 9.62 -7.23
N CYS A 461 -14.26 9.85 -8.53
CA CYS A 461 -13.57 10.96 -9.17
C CYS A 461 -12.05 10.96 -9.00
N SER A 462 -11.32 11.67 -9.87
CA SER A 462 -9.90 11.95 -9.65
C SER A 462 -9.71 12.91 -8.46
N LEU A 463 -8.52 12.94 -7.85
CA LEU A 463 -8.28 13.78 -6.67
C LEU A 463 -8.56 15.26 -6.96
N ILE A 464 -8.11 15.77 -8.11
CA ILE A 464 -8.32 17.19 -8.45
C ILE A 464 -9.80 17.54 -8.64
N THR A 465 -10.60 16.65 -9.20
CA THR A 465 -12.03 16.92 -9.42
C THR A 465 -12.85 16.91 -8.13
N ARG A 466 -12.32 16.36 -7.05
CA ARG A 466 -12.89 16.47 -5.70
C ARG A 466 -12.60 17.81 -5.05
N MET A 467 -11.58 18.56 -5.50
CA MET A 467 -11.21 19.86 -4.89
C MET A 467 -12.25 20.92 -5.24
N PRO A 468 -12.79 21.63 -4.23
CA PRO A 468 -13.78 22.69 -4.46
C PRO A 468 -13.16 23.96 -5.06
N GLY A 469 -14.00 24.77 -5.68
CA GLY A 469 -13.64 26.07 -6.21
C GLY A 469 -13.35 26.07 -7.71
N ASP A 470 -12.72 27.15 -8.16
CA ASP A 470 -12.31 27.33 -9.55
C ASP A 470 -11.03 26.55 -9.89
N TYR A 471 -10.64 26.57 -11.15
CA TYR A 471 -9.47 25.85 -11.66
C TYR A 471 -8.18 26.11 -10.85
N TRP A 472 -7.89 27.38 -10.48
CA TRP A 472 -6.71 27.69 -9.68
C TRP A 472 -6.80 27.09 -8.27
N ARG A 473 -8.00 27.18 -7.63
CA ARG A 473 -8.22 26.63 -6.28
C ARG A 473 -8.16 25.12 -6.25
N GLN A 474 -8.58 24.45 -7.33
CA GLN A 474 -8.43 23.00 -7.43
C GLN A 474 -6.96 22.59 -7.38
N PHE A 475 -6.08 23.25 -8.14
CA PHE A 475 -4.63 22.99 -8.09
C PHE A 475 -4.01 23.41 -6.76
N ALA A 476 -4.43 24.53 -6.17
CA ALA A 476 -3.98 24.91 -4.83
C ALA A 476 -4.41 23.86 -3.78
N GLY A 477 -5.62 23.30 -3.90
CA GLY A 477 -6.09 22.17 -3.08
C GLY A 477 -5.23 20.93 -3.24
N MET A 478 -4.85 20.58 -4.47
CA MET A 478 -3.93 19.45 -4.73
C MET A 478 -2.56 19.68 -4.10
N ARG A 479 -1.99 20.88 -4.21
CA ARG A 479 -0.73 21.23 -3.54
C ARG A 479 -0.85 21.15 -2.01
N ALA A 480 -1.95 21.66 -1.45
CA ALA A 480 -2.19 21.59 0.00
C ALA A 480 -2.34 20.14 0.51
N LEU A 481 -3.04 19.27 -0.25
CA LEU A 481 -3.18 17.85 0.07
C LEU A 481 -1.81 17.12 0.06
N ALA A 482 -1.04 17.27 -1.03
CA ALA A 482 0.26 16.64 -1.12
C ALA A 482 1.24 17.18 -0.07
N PHE A 483 1.21 18.48 0.20
CA PHE A 483 2.01 19.09 1.26
C PHE A 483 1.64 18.54 2.65
N TYR A 484 0.35 18.39 2.94
CA TYR A 484 -0.10 17.80 4.21
C TYR A 484 0.35 16.36 4.34
N GLN A 485 0.16 15.53 3.32
CA GLN A 485 0.65 14.14 3.31
C GLN A 485 2.16 14.07 3.58
N MET A 486 2.95 14.87 2.84
CA MET A 486 4.42 14.78 2.90
C MET A 486 5.00 15.29 4.22
N THR A 487 4.35 16.24 4.87
CA THR A 487 4.81 16.80 6.16
C THR A 487 4.25 16.09 7.39
N HIS A 488 3.17 15.32 7.25
CA HIS A 488 2.59 14.52 8.33
C HIS A 488 3.52 13.34 8.73
N ALA A 489 3.32 12.74 9.89
CA ALA A 489 4.03 11.52 10.31
C ALA A 489 3.55 10.30 9.49
N GLY A 490 4.39 9.28 9.35
CA GLY A 490 4.12 8.06 8.58
C GLY A 490 4.83 8.00 7.22
N GLY A 491 4.83 6.83 6.58
CA GLY A 491 5.24 6.63 5.19
C GLY A 491 4.27 7.29 4.21
N LYS A 492 4.64 7.40 2.95
CA LYS A 492 3.86 8.08 1.90
C LYS A 492 3.62 7.14 0.73
N LEU A 493 2.40 7.15 0.19
CA LEU A 493 2.07 6.45 -1.05
C LEU A 493 1.23 7.35 -1.93
N ASN A 494 1.62 7.46 -3.20
CA ASN A 494 0.93 8.23 -4.21
C ASN A 494 0.78 7.43 -5.49
N PHE A 495 -0.46 7.30 -5.98
CA PHE A 495 -0.75 6.61 -7.21
C PHE A 495 -0.41 7.44 -8.44
N MET A 496 0.09 6.79 -9.51
CA MET A 496 0.43 7.41 -10.79
C MET A 496 -0.72 8.28 -11.33
N GLY A 497 -0.37 9.46 -11.87
CA GLY A 497 -1.32 10.44 -12.40
C GLY A 497 -1.77 11.49 -11.38
N ASN A 498 -1.68 11.21 -10.07
CA ASN A 498 -1.97 12.21 -9.04
C ASN A 498 -0.92 13.34 -9.05
N GLU A 499 0.34 13.03 -9.37
CA GLU A 499 1.45 13.97 -9.39
C GLU A 499 1.32 15.03 -10.51
N ILE A 500 0.52 14.75 -11.53
CA ILE A 500 0.20 15.70 -12.59
C ILE A 500 -1.23 16.26 -12.47
N ALA A 501 -1.97 15.87 -11.42
CA ALA A 501 -3.36 16.24 -11.22
C ALA A 501 -4.27 15.91 -12.42
N GLN A 502 -4.22 14.67 -12.90
CA GLN A 502 -5.07 14.20 -14.00
C GLN A 502 -6.56 14.41 -13.67
N PHE A 503 -7.34 14.97 -14.60
CA PHE A 503 -8.77 15.26 -14.37
C PHE A 503 -9.68 14.04 -14.46
N ILE A 504 -9.36 13.05 -15.31
CA ILE A 504 -10.17 11.84 -15.43
C ILE A 504 -9.79 10.84 -14.34
N GLU A 505 -10.73 9.98 -13.95
CA GLU A 505 -10.42 8.81 -13.17
C GLU A 505 -9.41 7.93 -13.89
N TRP A 506 -8.61 7.16 -13.13
CA TRP A 506 -7.72 6.19 -13.72
C TRP A 506 -8.50 5.12 -14.51
N ARG A 507 -7.92 4.70 -15.63
CA ARG A 507 -8.49 3.71 -16.53
C ARG A 507 -7.40 2.73 -16.97
N TYR A 508 -7.57 1.47 -16.62
CA TYR A 508 -6.60 0.41 -16.92
C TYR A 508 -6.34 0.18 -18.41
N TYR A 509 -7.27 0.58 -19.29
CA TYR A 509 -7.25 0.34 -20.74
C TYR A 509 -6.59 1.44 -21.56
N GLU A 510 -6.10 2.50 -20.94
CA GLU A 510 -5.36 3.61 -21.57
C GLU A 510 -4.22 4.11 -20.68
N GLY A 511 -3.25 4.84 -21.26
CA GLY A 511 -2.15 5.43 -20.51
C GLY A 511 -2.59 6.64 -19.68
N ILE A 512 -1.82 6.97 -18.64
CA ILE A 512 -1.95 8.23 -17.89
C ILE A 512 -1.73 9.41 -18.83
N GLN A 513 -2.49 10.49 -18.65
CA GLN A 513 -2.48 11.65 -19.51
C GLN A 513 -1.28 12.57 -19.28
N TYR A 514 -0.05 12.05 -19.36
CA TYR A 514 1.18 12.84 -19.16
C TYR A 514 1.33 14.01 -20.12
N PHE A 515 0.66 13.98 -21.29
CA PHE A 515 0.60 15.11 -22.20
C PHE A 515 0.04 16.38 -21.53
N LEU A 516 -0.73 16.25 -20.44
CA LEU A 516 -1.22 17.41 -19.69
C LEU A 516 -0.05 18.25 -19.13
N ALA A 517 0.95 17.59 -18.55
CA ALA A 517 2.12 18.28 -18.03
C ALA A 517 3.03 18.81 -19.15
N GLU A 518 3.02 18.17 -20.33
CA GLU A 518 3.78 18.63 -21.50
C GLU A 518 3.18 19.88 -22.13
N GLN A 519 1.84 19.91 -22.26
CA GLN A 519 1.12 20.93 -23.02
C GLN A 519 0.58 22.08 -22.17
N TYR A 520 0.28 21.84 -20.88
CA TYR A 520 -0.38 22.82 -20.01
C TYR A 520 0.51 23.20 -18.82
N GLU A 521 0.76 24.47 -18.66
CA GLU A 521 1.65 25.04 -17.66
C GLU A 521 1.21 24.68 -16.22
N THR A 522 -0.09 24.68 -15.93
CA THR A 522 -0.61 24.42 -14.59
C THR A 522 -0.31 22.98 -14.15
N HIS A 523 -0.45 21.99 -15.05
CA HIS A 523 -0.11 20.59 -14.78
C HIS A 523 1.39 20.39 -14.64
N ARG A 524 2.20 21.12 -15.43
CA ARG A 524 3.66 21.13 -15.32
C ARG A 524 4.11 21.72 -13.99
N HIS A 525 3.49 22.81 -13.53
CA HIS A 525 3.75 23.38 -12.21
C HIS A 525 3.38 22.40 -11.09
N GLN A 526 2.28 21.66 -11.22
CA GLN A 526 1.89 20.63 -10.26
C GLN A 526 2.91 19.50 -10.21
N GLN A 527 3.36 18.99 -11.35
CA GLN A 527 4.40 17.96 -11.42
C GLN A 527 5.72 18.46 -10.81
N GLN A 528 6.13 19.70 -11.14
CA GLN A 528 7.31 20.33 -10.55
C GLN A 528 7.17 20.45 -9.03
N PHE A 529 6.00 20.85 -8.54
CA PHE A 529 5.73 20.97 -7.12
C PHE A 529 5.91 19.63 -6.41
N VAL A 530 5.31 18.55 -6.92
CA VAL A 530 5.43 17.22 -6.34
C VAL A 530 6.89 16.75 -6.34
N ARG A 531 7.61 16.94 -7.44
CA ARG A 531 9.04 16.62 -7.54
C ARG A 531 9.89 17.36 -6.52
N ASP A 532 9.69 18.67 -6.39
CA ASP A 532 10.47 19.49 -5.46
C ASP A 532 10.11 19.18 -4.00
N LEU A 533 8.83 18.85 -3.73
CA LEU A 533 8.36 18.43 -2.40
C LEU A 533 8.94 17.06 -2.00
N ASN A 534 8.98 16.09 -2.93
CA ASN A 534 9.61 14.79 -2.71
C ASN A 534 11.11 14.92 -2.41
N ARG A 535 11.83 15.80 -3.16
CA ARG A 535 13.24 16.09 -2.89
C ARG A 535 13.42 16.74 -1.53
N PHE A 536 12.58 17.72 -1.20
CA PHE A 536 12.58 18.34 0.11
C PHE A 536 12.40 17.31 1.23
N TYR A 537 11.46 16.36 1.07
CA TYR A 537 11.26 15.27 2.01
C TYR A 537 12.53 14.42 2.17
N ASN A 538 13.15 14.00 1.08
CA ASN A 538 14.35 13.17 1.11
C ASN A 538 15.55 13.89 1.76
N GLU A 539 15.69 15.19 1.53
CA GLU A 539 16.80 16.03 2.03
C GLU A 539 16.65 16.44 3.50
N HIS A 540 15.47 16.25 4.09
CA HIS A 540 15.19 16.66 5.47
C HIS A 540 14.86 15.46 6.36
N PRO A 541 15.87 14.82 6.97
CA PRO A 541 15.69 13.63 7.83
C PRO A 541 14.65 13.79 8.93
N THR A 542 14.45 15.00 9.43
CA THR A 542 13.38 15.35 10.38
C THR A 542 11.98 14.88 9.96
N LEU A 543 11.72 14.74 8.65
CA LEU A 543 10.41 14.32 8.13
C LEU A 543 10.22 12.80 8.15
N TRP A 544 11.29 12.01 8.27
CA TRP A 544 11.20 10.55 8.18
C TRP A 544 11.93 9.78 9.29
N GLN A 545 13.01 10.30 9.93
CA GLN A 545 13.74 9.60 10.99
C GLN A 545 12.86 9.12 12.14
N ARG A 546 11.84 9.91 12.51
CA ARG A 546 10.88 9.60 13.57
C ARG A 546 9.44 9.63 13.06
N ALA A 547 9.22 9.09 11.87
CA ALA A 547 7.89 9.10 11.26
C ALA A 547 6.89 8.20 11.97
N PHE A 548 7.38 7.18 12.68
CA PHE A 548 6.58 6.18 13.39
C PHE A 548 6.69 6.30 14.92
N ASP A 549 7.37 7.32 15.41
CA ASP A 549 7.56 7.61 16.82
C ASP A 549 6.77 8.88 17.23
N SER A 550 6.01 8.78 18.31
CA SER A 550 5.23 9.91 18.84
C SER A 550 6.09 11.11 19.23
N GLU A 551 7.35 10.92 19.57
CA GLU A 551 8.28 12.01 19.85
C GLU A 551 8.67 12.81 18.60
N GLY A 552 8.47 12.25 17.39
CA GLY A 552 8.71 12.89 16.09
C GLY A 552 7.67 13.93 15.68
N PHE A 553 6.58 14.08 16.45
CA PHE A 553 5.46 14.96 16.10
C PHE A 553 4.94 15.73 17.34
N GLU A 554 4.67 17.02 17.20
CA GLU A 554 4.06 17.83 18.26
C GLU A 554 3.14 18.91 17.68
N TRP A 555 1.89 18.95 18.11
CA TRP A 555 0.99 20.04 17.75
C TRP A 555 1.43 21.39 18.32
N ILE A 556 1.36 22.45 17.49
CA ILE A 556 1.38 23.84 17.96
C ILE A 556 -0.05 24.31 18.13
N ASP A 557 -0.88 24.11 17.09
CA ASP A 557 -2.30 24.46 17.11
C ASP A 557 -3.08 23.48 16.22
N ALA A 558 -3.84 22.59 16.86
CA ALA A 558 -4.69 21.60 16.20
C ALA A 558 -6.16 22.09 16.08
N ASP A 559 -6.52 23.14 16.81
CA ASP A 559 -7.92 23.51 17.05
C ASP A 559 -8.35 24.83 16.37
N ASN A 560 -7.53 25.41 15.49
CA ASN A 560 -7.86 26.65 14.79
C ASN A 560 -8.86 26.43 13.64
N ALA A 561 -10.02 25.89 14.01
CA ALA A 561 -11.10 25.54 13.09
C ALA A 561 -11.67 26.77 12.36
N ASP A 562 -11.86 27.87 13.07
CA ASP A 562 -12.46 29.09 12.50
C ASP A 562 -11.67 29.67 11.32
N GLN A 563 -10.36 29.44 11.30
CA GLN A 563 -9.48 29.86 10.22
C GLN A 563 -9.08 28.72 9.28
N SER A 564 -9.49 27.49 9.58
CA SER A 564 -9.07 26.26 8.86
C SER A 564 -7.55 26.13 8.74
N ILE A 565 -6.82 26.43 9.82
CA ILE A 565 -5.36 26.40 9.90
C ILE A 565 -4.94 25.33 10.91
N ILE A 566 -3.93 24.55 10.55
CA ILE A 566 -3.23 23.66 11.49
C ILE A 566 -1.74 24.03 11.53
N SER A 567 -1.11 23.82 12.67
CA SER A 567 0.33 23.95 12.80
C SER A 567 0.92 22.93 13.77
N PHE A 568 2.09 22.39 13.42
CA PHE A 568 2.77 21.34 14.18
C PHE A 568 4.28 21.41 13.97
N ILE A 569 5.00 20.65 14.77
CA ILE A 569 6.44 20.50 14.68
C ILE A 569 6.75 19.06 14.26
N ARG A 570 7.64 18.92 13.28
CA ARG A 570 8.31 17.65 13.00
C ARG A 570 9.69 17.69 13.66
N LYS A 571 9.99 16.64 14.40
CA LYS A 571 11.22 16.51 15.19
C LYS A 571 12.05 15.35 14.66
N GLY A 572 13.35 15.60 14.49
CA GLY A 572 14.33 14.59 14.15
C GLY A 572 15.21 14.22 15.33
N ASP A 573 16.34 13.58 15.05
CA ASP A 573 17.33 13.21 16.05
C ASP A 573 18.16 14.42 16.51
N ASP A 574 18.37 15.41 15.64
CA ASP A 574 18.98 16.70 16.01
C ASP A 574 17.90 17.77 16.15
N PRO A 575 17.64 18.27 17.38
CA PRO A 575 16.64 19.33 17.59
C PRO A 575 16.90 20.63 16.82
N LYS A 576 18.13 20.85 16.31
CA LYS A 576 18.43 22.02 15.48
C LYS A 576 17.81 21.90 14.08
N GLU A 577 17.48 20.68 13.69
CA GLU A 577 16.88 20.38 12.40
C GLU A 577 15.33 20.34 12.47
N ASP A 578 14.74 20.57 13.65
CA ASP A 578 13.29 20.58 13.84
C ASP A 578 12.62 21.57 12.87
N LEU A 579 11.51 21.12 12.28
CA LEU A 579 10.74 21.87 11.31
C LEU A 579 9.39 22.28 11.90
N VAL A 580 9.03 23.54 11.69
CA VAL A 580 7.73 24.07 12.06
C VAL A 580 6.86 24.14 10.81
N ILE A 581 5.74 23.43 10.82
CA ILE A 581 4.82 23.29 9.70
C ILE A 581 3.55 24.11 10.00
N LEU A 582 3.09 24.86 9.01
CA LEU A 582 1.80 25.54 9.04
C LEU A 582 1.07 25.29 7.72
N ILE A 583 -0.20 24.92 7.80
CA ILE A 583 -1.05 24.69 6.63
C ILE A 583 -2.35 25.46 6.79
N ASN A 584 -2.68 26.24 5.77
CA ASN A 584 -3.93 26.97 5.66
C ASN A 584 -4.82 26.32 4.59
N PHE A 585 -5.95 25.81 5.00
CA PHE A 585 -6.94 25.21 4.11
C PHE A 585 -8.08 26.19 3.75
N ASP A 586 -7.98 27.47 4.19
CA ASP A 586 -8.90 28.53 3.78
C ASP A 586 -8.41 29.26 2.53
N VAL A 587 -9.35 29.85 1.79
CA VAL A 587 -9.08 30.61 0.55
C VAL A 587 -8.48 32.02 0.80
N ASN A 588 -8.41 32.42 2.05
CA ASN A 588 -7.94 33.76 2.43
C ASN A 588 -6.50 33.71 2.95
N ALA A 589 -5.64 34.55 2.40
CA ALA A 589 -4.32 34.82 2.97
C ALA A 589 -4.42 35.55 4.30
N ARG A 590 -3.42 35.43 5.18
CA ARG A 590 -3.30 36.14 6.45
C ARG A 590 -1.97 36.89 6.49
N GLU A 591 -2.02 38.21 6.54
CA GLU A 591 -0.78 39.02 6.46
C GLU A 591 0.00 39.09 7.77
N ASP A 592 -0.69 39.07 8.92
CA ASP A 592 -0.09 39.24 10.25
C ASP A 592 -0.49 38.08 11.20
N PHE A 593 -0.28 36.85 10.76
CA PHE A 593 -0.64 35.68 11.56
C PHE A 593 0.42 35.41 12.63
N ARG A 594 0.01 35.39 13.90
CA ARG A 594 0.89 35.06 15.02
C ARG A 594 0.84 33.60 15.32
N MET A 595 2.02 32.99 15.44
CA MET A 595 2.19 31.57 15.79
C MET A 595 3.25 31.42 16.87
N GLY A 596 2.98 30.59 17.89
CA GLY A 596 3.95 30.17 18.87
C GLY A 596 5.01 29.25 18.24
N VAL A 597 6.26 29.39 18.64
CA VAL A 597 7.36 28.55 18.14
C VAL A 597 8.13 27.90 19.30
N PRO A 598 8.76 26.70 19.06
CA PRO A 598 9.38 25.95 20.14
C PRO A 598 10.57 26.67 20.76
N GLU A 599 11.40 27.32 19.97
CA GLU A 599 12.64 27.93 20.43
C GLU A 599 12.73 29.42 20.11
N TRP A 600 13.41 30.16 21.02
CA TRP A 600 13.75 31.56 20.79
C TRP A 600 14.84 31.69 19.73
N GLY A 601 14.62 32.50 18.70
CA GLY A 601 15.62 32.69 17.64
C GLY A 601 15.10 33.46 16.43
N VAL A 602 15.76 33.19 15.32
CA VAL A 602 15.39 33.69 13.99
C VAL A 602 14.97 32.50 13.16
N TYR A 603 13.82 32.60 12.51
CA TYR A 603 13.27 31.59 11.61
C TYR A 603 13.35 32.05 10.15
N GLU A 604 13.41 31.11 9.25
CA GLU A 604 13.33 31.33 7.80
C GLU A 604 12.37 30.32 7.19
N GLU A 605 11.67 30.72 6.14
CA GLU A 605 10.82 29.85 5.33
C GLU A 605 11.71 29.05 4.38
N LEU A 606 11.63 27.71 4.47
CA LEU A 606 12.42 26.79 3.63
C LEU A 606 11.65 26.31 2.41
N PHE A 607 10.32 26.14 2.57
CA PHE A 607 9.45 25.65 1.51
C PHE A 607 8.06 26.27 1.67
N ASN A 608 7.43 26.60 0.53
CA ASN A 608 6.08 27.16 0.50
C ASN A 608 5.36 26.67 -0.76
N SER A 609 4.20 26.02 -0.60
CA SER A 609 3.43 25.48 -1.71
C SER A 609 2.69 26.55 -2.53
N ASP A 610 2.68 27.82 -2.08
CA ASP A 610 2.11 28.96 -2.81
C ASP A 610 3.15 29.78 -3.57
N ASP A 611 4.40 29.29 -3.67
CA ASP A 611 5.44 29.90 -4.51
C ASP A 611 4.97 29.99 -5.97
N GLU A 612 5.23 31.13 -6.63
CA GLU A 612 4.85 31.37 -8.03
C GLU A 612 5.42 30.31 -8.99
N ARG A 613 6.60 29.73 -8.69
CA ARG A 613 7.19 28.63 -9.47
C ARG A 613 6.33 27.36 -9.54
N PHE A 614 5.36 27.22 -8.63
CA PHE A 614 4.40 26.13 -8.59
C PHE A 614 2.98 26.56 -9.04
N GLY A 615 2.84 27.78 -9.60
CA GLY A 615 1.56 28.36 -9.96
C GLY A 615 0.77 28.88 -8.76
N GLY A 616 1.43 29.14 -7.64
CA GLY A 616 0.88 29.78 -6.46
C GLY A 616 0.67 31.28 -6.64
N SER A 617 0.10 31.94 -5.62
CA SER A 617 -0.15 33.39 -5.63
C SER A 617 1.05 34.22 -5.17
N GLY A 618 2.13 33.59 -4.73
CA GLY A 618 3.36 34.26 -4.29
C GLY A 618 3.32 34.86 -2.89
N VAL A 619 2.41 34.40 -2.02
CA VAL A 619 2.37 34.81 -0.61
C VAL A 619 3.44 34.05 0.15
N VAL A 620 4.65 34.57 0.19
CA VAL A 620 5.83 33.97 0.80
C VAL A 620 6.43 34.88 1.88
N ASN A 621 7.22 34.31 2.80
CA ASN A 621 7.93 35.04 3.85
C ASN A 621 9.40 35.21 3.44
N VAL A 622 9.73 36.36 2.89
CA VAL A 622 11.09 36.67 2.47
C VAL A 622 11.90 37.20 3.65
N GLY A 623 13.07 36.58 3.90
CA GLY A 623 14.03 37.03 4.91
C GLY A 623 13.78 36.46 6.29
N LYS A 624 14.25 37.19 7.32
CA LYS A 624 14.38 36.67 8.70
C LYS A 624 13.19 37.02 9.56
N LEU A 625 12.48 35.99 10.01
CA LEU A 625 11.40 36.08 10.97
C LEU A 625 11.97 36.05 12.40
N LYS A 626 11.87 37.14 13.14
CA LYS A 626 12.44 37.24 14.48
C LYS A 626 11.39 36.93 15.54
N CYS A 627 11.75 36.12 16.54
CA CYS A 627 10.91 35.90 17.69
C CYS A 627 10.59 37.19 18.43
N GLN A 628 9.35 37.25 18.91
CA GLN A 628 8.84 38.28 19.81
C GLN A 628 8.60 37.66 21.20
N ASP A 629 8.89 38.42 22.26
CA ASP A 629 8.69 38.00 23.66
C ASP A 629 7.17 38.16 24.00
N GLU A 630 6.36 37.44 23.23
CA GLU A 630 4.90 37.44 23.33
C GLU A 630 4.42 35.98 23.28
N PRO A 631 3.88 35.47 24.41
CA PRO A 631 3.38 34.11 24.49
C PRO A 631 2.22 33.84 23.54
N TRP A 632 2.23 32.71 22.83
CA TRP A 632 1.20 32.28 21.91
C TRP A 632 1.15 30.75 21.77
N ASN A 633 -0.01 30.16 21.56
CA ASN A 633 -0.21 28.70 21.44
C ASN A 633 0.51 27.89 22.52
N GLY A 634 0.47 28.36 23.78
CA GLY A 634 1.15 27.71 24.91
C GLY A 634 2.69 27.82 24.92
N ARG A 635 3.29 28.60 24.00
CA ARG A 635 4.76 28.87 23.97
C ARG A 635 5.06 30.24 24.59
N GLU A 636 6.28 30.37 25.13
CA GLU A 636 6.75 31.66 25.74
C GLU A 636 7.05 32.74 24.69
N GLN A 637 7.21 32.35 23.42
CA GLN A 637 7.58 33.21 22.32
C GLN A 637 6.77 32.90 21.08
N SER A 638 6.70 33.85 20.16
CA SER A 638 5.99 33.73 18.89
C SER A 638 6.73 34.43 17.78
N ILE A 639 6.33 34.11 16.55
CA ILE A 639 6.69 34.86 15.33
C ILE A 639 5.40 35.35 14.67
N VAL A 640 5.52 36.34 13.83
CA VAL A 640 4.45 36.82 12.94
C VAL A 640 4.84 36.50 11.52
N VAL A 641 3.94 35.83 10.80
CA VAL A 641 4.14 35.33 9.46
C VAL A 641 3.00 35.75 8.52
N ARG A 642 3.31 35.78 7.23
CA ARG A 642 2.30 35.79 6.18
C ARG A 642 1.90 34.37 5.89
N VAL A 643 0.62 34.09 5.87
CA VAL A 643 0.08 32.73 5.62
C VAL A 643 -0.61 32.73 4.26
N PRO A 644 -0.15 31.90 3.33
CA PRO A 644 -0.75 31.81 1.98
C PRO A 644 -2.14 31.18 2.01
N PRO A 645 -2.98 31.42 0.98
CA PRO A 645 -4.27 30.75 0.84
C PRO A 645 -4.11 29.35 0.30
N LEU A 646 -4.87 28.36 0.80
CA LEU A 646 -4.88 26.96 0.33
C LEU A 646 -3.47 26.40 0.15
N ALA A 647 -2.61 26.58 1.16
CA ALA A 647 -1.20 26.23 1.04
C ALA A 647 -0.56 25.92 2.39
N GLY A 648 0.59 25.25 2.31
CA GLY A 648 1.43 24.95 3.46
C GLY A 648 2.82 25.55 3.33
N MET A 649 3.45 25.84 4.47
CA MET A 649 4.82 26.31 4.55
C MET A 649 5.63 25.59 5.62
N VAL A 650 6.92 25.48 5.39
CA VAL A 650 7.90 24.94 6.32
C VAL A 650 8.80 26.06 6.80
N LEU A 651 8.90 26.21 8.12
CA LEU A 651 9.79 27.16 8.76
C LEU A 651 10.84 26.41 9.59
N LYS A 652 12.05 26.94 9.62
CA LYS A 652 13.15 26.40 10.43
C LYS A 652 13.85 27.52 11.17
N LYS A 653 14.30 27.24 12.38
CA LYS A 653 15.16 28.14 13.14
C LYS A 653 16.57 28.12 12.54
N THR A 654 17.03 29.26 12.03
CA THR A 654 18.32 29.39 11.36
C THR A 654 19.33 30.23 12.11
N GLY A 655 18.91 30.96 13.17
CA GLY A 655 19.83 31.83 13.87
C GLY A 655 19.46 32.13 15.33
N ALA A 656 20.49 32.50 16.09
CA ALA A 656 20.33 32.99 17.44
C ALA A 656 19.81 34.44 17.45
N LEU A 657 18.96 34.77 18.41
CA LEU A 657 18.50 36.11 18.66
C LEU A 657 18.72 36.44 20.15
N ARG A 658 19.29 37.61 20.43
CA ARG A 658 19.44 38.06 21.84
C ARG A 658 18.08 38.32 22.45
N ARG A 659 17.70 37.58 23.49
CA ARG A 659 16.44 37.83 24.19
C ARG A 659 16.53 39.15 24.95
N PRO A 660 15.52 40.05 24.85
CA PRO A 660 15.49 41.25 25.66
C PRO A 660 15.55 40.91 27.16
N ALA A 661 16.30 41.67 27.96
CA ALA A 661 16.28 41.49 29.39
C ALA A 661 14.86 41.69 29.89
N LYS A 662 14.29 40.71 30.62
CA LYS A 662 12.98 40.86 31.25
C LYS A 662 13.05 42.15 32.12
N LYS A 663 12.24 43.15 31.79
CA LYS A 663 12.08 44.33 32.67
C LYS A 663 11.58 43.80 34.00
N THR A 664 12.47 43.77 35.00
CA THR A 664 12.04 43.51 36.38
C THR A 664 10.97 44.51 36.73
N ALA A 665 9.75 44.04 36.98
CA ALA A 665 8.64 44.89 37.41
C ALA A 665 9.15 45.66 38.65
N ALA A 666 9.21 46.99 38.50
CA ALA A 666 9.61 47.87 39.59
C ALA A 666 8.71 47.59 40.80
N LYS A 667 9.30 47.15 41.93
CA LYS A 667 8.60 46.99 43.19
C LYS A 667 7.91 48.32 43.48
N LYS A 668 6.58 48.34 43.51
CA LYS A 668 5.82 49.44 44.09
C LYS A 668 6.32 49.71 45.50
N PRO A 669 6.58 50.98 45.90
CA PRO A 669 7.03 51.27 47.27
C PRO A 669 5.92 50.82 48.24
N ALA A 670 6.34 50.12 49.30
CA ALA A 670 5.47 49.67 50.37
C ALA A 670 4.82 50.89 51.06
N ALA A 671 3.50 50.98 51.01
CA ALA A 671 2.74 51.90 51.80
C ALA A 671 2.88 51.53 53.31
N LYS A 672 3.32 52.48 54.13
CA LYS A 672 3.44 52.37 55.59
C LYS A 672 2.07 52.01 56.18
N SER A 673 1.98 50.88 56.89
CA SER A 673 0.85 50.49 57.68
C SER A 673 0.88 51.25 59.01
N THR A 674 -0.14 52.00 59.31
CA THR A 674 -0.48 52.47 60.68
C THR A 674 -1.32 51.39 61.36
N THR A 675 -0.78 50.89 62.45
CA THR A 675 -1.38 49.93 63.38
C THR A 675 -2.57 50.54 64.12
N THR A 676 -3.70 49.82 64.19
CA THR A 676 -4.62 49.87 65.34
C THR A 676 -5.03 48.46 65.73
N LYS A 677 -4.86 48.20 67.04
CA LYS A 677 -5.18 46.95 67.76
C LYS A 677 -6.65 46.83 68.08
N ALA A 678 -7.14 45.65 68.18
CA ALA A 678 -8.00 44.97 69.16
C ALA A 678 -9.04 44.09 68.44
N ALA A 679 -9.51 42.93 68.85
CA ALA A 679 -9.29 42.03 69.96
C ALA A 679 -10.04 40.73 69.61
N GLU A 680 -9.45 39.62 70.08
CA GLU A 680 -10.04 38.36 70.55
C GLU A 680 -11.28 37.69 69.95
N LYS A 681 -11.04 36.48 69.38
CA LYS A 681 -11.46 35.09 69.67
C LYS A 681 -12.88 34.81 70.24
N PRO A 682 -13.44 33.56 70.18
CA PRO A 682 -12.86 32.26 69.77
C PRO A 682 -13.80 31.27 68.97
N ALA A 683 -13.17 30.26 68.48
CA ALA A 683 -13.47 28.86 68.13
C ALA A 683 -14.82 28.19 68.48
N ALA A 684 -15.22 27.28 67.57
CA ALA A 684 -15.57 25.85 67.84
C ALA A 684 -15.89 25.16 66.50
N LYS A 685 -15.17 24.18 66.11
CA LYS A 685 -15.22 22.68 66.20
C LYS A 685 -16.41 21.99 65.58
N LYS A 686 -16.03 21.09 64.62
CA LYS A 686 -16.54 19.72 64.33
C LYS A 686 -17.98 19.58 63.83
N THR A 687 -18.28 18.73 62.87
CA THR A 687 -18.05 17.30 62.66
C THR A 687 -18.65 16.81 61.35
N THR A 688 -17.97 15.92 60.68
CA THR A 688 -18.35 14.77 59.89
C THR A 688 -19.84 14.42 59.77
N THR A 689 -20.30 14.03 58.54
CA THR A 689 -20.72 12.65 58.29
C THR A 689 -21.14 12.36 56.85
N LYS A 690 -20.86 11.14 56.42
CA LYS A 690 -21.17 10.40 55.22
C LYS A 690 -22.69 10.21 54.97
N LYS A 691 -23.05 10.02 53.67
CA LYS A 691 -23.77 8.86 53.05
C LYS A 691 -24.38 9.28 51.76
N ALA A 692 -24.00 8.72 50.66
CA ALA A 692 -24.54 7.56 49.92
C ALA A 692 -26.08 7.51 49.77
N THR A 693 -26.58 7.54 48.56
CA THR A 693 -27.32 6.44 47.89
C THR A 693 -28.18 6.90 46.69
N THR A 694 -27.98 6.15 45.61
CA THR A 694 -28.97 5.52 44.69
C THR A 694 -29.85 6.35 43.75
N ALA A 695 -29.53 6.11 42.52
CA ALA A 695 -30.35 5.63 41.37
C ALA A 695 -31.84 6.01 41.27
N LYS A 696 -32.27 6.44 40.13
CA LYS A 696 -33.31 5.76 39.35
C LYS A 696 -33.46 6.31 37.93
N ALA A 697 -33.63 5.39 37.04
CA ALA A 697 -33.94 5.52 35.62
C ALA A 697 -35.40 5.92 35.36
N SER A 698 -35.67 6.56 34.21
CA SER A 698 -36.91 6.34 33.41
C SER A 698 -36.65 6.94 32.02
N SER A 699 -36.60 6.15 31.03
CA SER A 699 -37.57 5.52 30.13
C SER A 699 -38.13 6.46 29.06
N ALA A 700 -37.68 6.16 27.85
CA ALA A 700 -38.39 6.03 26.58
C ALA A 700 -39.49 7.01 26.15
N LYS A 701 -39.29 7.53 24.91
CA LYS A 701 -40.40 7.44 23.93
C LYS A 701 -39.85 7.38 22.49
N LYS A 702 -40.21 6.29 21.83
CA LYS A 702 -40.17 6.10 20.38
C LYS A 702 -41.13 7.07 19.67
N THR A 703 -40.72 7.55 18.50
CA THR A 703 -41.66 7.92 17.45
C THR A 703 -41.14 7.45 16.09
N THR A 704 -41.88 6.52 15.55
CA THR A 704 -41.83 5.97 14.20
C THR A 704 -42.36 6.97 13.19
N ALA A 705 -41.70 7.10 12.04
CA ALA A 705 -42.33 7.57 10.82
C ALA A 705 -41.85 6.80 9.61
N LYS A 706 -42.80 6.42 8.82
CA LYS A 706 -42.86 5.42 7.74
C LYS A 706 -42.03 5.78 6.49
N LYS A 707 -41.60 4.66 5.86
CA LYS A 707 -41.27 4.49 4.44
C LYS A 707 -42.27 5.14 3.47
N LYS A 708 -41.72 5.62 2.37
CA LYS A 708 -42.36 5.47 1.04
C LYS A 708 -41.26 5.17 0.01
N ALA A 709 -41.44 4.04 -0.60
CA ALA A 709 -40.73 3.61 -1.80
C ALA A 709 -41.37 4.29 -3.02
N ALA A 710 -40.58 4.58 -4.02
CA ALA A 710 -41.00 4.62 -5.41
C ALA A 710 -39.81 4.26 -6.30
N THR A 711 -40.00 3.24 -7.03
CA THR A 711 -39.40 2.70 -8.23
C THR A 711 -39.26 3.73 -9.35
N GLU A 712 -38.08 3.84 -9.95
CA GLU A 712 -37.80 3.55 -11.37
C GLU A 712 -36.29 3.48 -11.57
#